data_74cc758d98ba30e6ffd598cd77842857
#
_entry.id   74cc758d98ba30e6ffd598cd77842857
#
_cell.length_a   1.000
_cell.length_b   1.000
_cell.length_c   1.000
_cell.angle_alpha   90.00
_cell.angle_beta   90.00
_cell.angle_gamma   90.00
#
_symmetry.space_group_name_H-M   'P 1'
#
loop_
_entity.id
_entity.type
_entity.pdbx_description
1 polymer ?
#
loop_
_entity_poly.entity_id
_entity_poly.type
_entity_poly.pdbx_seq_one_letter_code
_entity_poly.pdbx_strand_id
1 'polypeptide(L)'
;LNHPVKPLFRYCTGYWDMNRKMSSHCDVADSSKITSLQSSRGLRVSMIKMMIFAVQITFLFCSSTSTAFSLAPLSTLNTYKSTLESTFSVRKATETDESESFDPVEALTESEQFQAANDHLLSTEAAPTEISLPSEISNSFMQYALSIILGRALPDARDGLKPVHRRILYAMSGLGLMPGSSHRKCARVVGEVLGKYHPHGDTAVYDALVRLAQDFSTGTPLIDGHGNFGSIDNDPAAAMRYTECRLTRISAEALLDDLNLDTVDFIPNFDGNENEPVVLPAKLPVLLLNGCAGIAVGMATNVPPHNLCELMNACIALTSSREKNASLLDDDELFKLIPGPDFPTGASILGSEDSKKLYTSGNGGIIIRAVTNLEQIKGAKGKNRSAIIVTELPYQVNKAALMEKIANLVNDKKIDGISDLRDESDRDGIRMVIELKRDAVAAVVQNNLFKKTPLQTTFSGNFLAIMGDGTKPQRFTLRSALDYFLDFRFSTIRRKTGYQLQKVSSRAHIVDGLLVAFNSVDEVIETIRAASDQNIANAALCKKFNLTKTQSDAVLSQKLSQLTRLNKDKLSKEKETLEGSKIILDDLLEKDSSVRAVMKEEFVGMKDKFGTSRKTKIELEEQELQDLDLVRNSRSVIVIKGGYIKRMPLKTFENQKRGTRGKKGTSNSSTDNGVAHCVSCNDHDTLLMTT
;
A
#
# COMPACT_ATOMS: atom_id res chain seq x y z
N LEU A 1 -16.10 51.44 -9.67
CA LEU A 1 -16.22 51.40 -11.13
C LEU A 1 -16.55 50.00 -11.55
N ASN A 2 -17.83 49.82 -11.90
CA ASN A 2 -18.45 48.56 -12.32
C ASN A 2 -18.04 48.17 -13.74
N HIS A 3 -17.69 46.90 -13.96
CA HIS A 3 -18.00 46.19 -15.19
C HIS A 3 -18.15 44.69 -14.90
N PRO A 4 -19.19 43.99 -15.42
CA PRO A 4 -19.48 42.60 -15.11
C PRO A 4 -18.79 41.65 -16.09
N VAL A 5 -18.16 40.61 -15.56
CA VAL A 5 -17.60 39.49 -16.35
C VAL A 5 -18.74 38.48 -16.55
N LYS A 6 -19.12 38.24 -17.79
CA LYS A 6 -20.03 37.17 -18.21
C LYS A 6 -19.31 35.81 -18.17
N PRO A 7 -20.00 34.71 -17.78
CA PRO A 7 -19.39 33.37 -17.76
C PRO A 7 -19.42 32.72 -19.14
N LEU A 8 -18.27 32.21 -19.56
CA LEU A 8 -18.09 31.29 -20.68
C LEU A 8 -18.58 29.88 -20.29
N PHE A 9 -19.85 29.62 -20.53
CA PHE A 9 -20.40 28.26 -20.56
C PHE A 9 -20.94 28.01 -21.98
N ARG A 10 -20.13 27.42 -22.83
CA ARG A 10 -20.54 26.74 -24.08
C ARG A 10 -19.30 26.03 -24.64
N TYR A 11 -19.15 24.75 -24.29
CA TYR A 11 -18.45 23.72 -25.08
C TYR A 11 -18.39 22.41 -24.28
N CYS A 12 -19.54 21.76 -24.06
CA CYS A 12 -19.60 20.37 -23.59
C CYS A 12 -20.92 19.65 -23.94
N THR A 13 -21.61 20.05 -25.02
CA THR A 13 -22.84 19.33 -25.47
C THR A 13 -22.67 18.59 -26.80
N GLY A 14 -21.46 18.52 -27.36
CA GLY A 14 -21.18 17.86 -28.65
C GLY A 14 -20.88 16.37 -28.60
N TYR A 15 -20.64 15.78 -27.42
CA TYR A 15 -20.18 14.39 -27.32
C TYR A 15 -21.29 13.35 -27.08
N TRP A 16 -22.47 13.77 -26.69
CA TRP A 16 -23.61 12.86 -26.42
C TRP A 16 -24.51 12.58 -27.62
N ASP A 17 -24.49 13.43 -28.64
CA ASP A 17 -25.33 13.24 -29.84
C ASP A 17 -24.70 12.32 -30.89
N MET A 18 -23.38 12.04 -30.80
CA MET A 18 -22.70 11.17 -31.75
C MET A 18 -22.91 9.67 -31.46
N ASN A 19 -23.19 9.30 -30.22
CA ASN A 19 -23.46 7.90 -29.83
C ASN A 19 -24.90 7.43 -30.08
N ARG A 20 -25.84 8.35 -30.27
CA ARG A 20 -27.24 8.01 -30.55
C ARG A 20 -27.54 7.79 -32.04
N LYS A 21 -26.64 8.22 -32.93
CA LYS A 21 -26.74 8.00 -34.40
C LYS A 21 -26.03 6.77 -34.92
N MET A 22 -25.27 6.05 -34.07
CA MET A 22 -24.56 4.82 -34.46
C MET A 22 -25.29 3.51 -34.16
N SER A 23 -26.42 3.55 -33.45
CA SER A 23 -27.15 2.33 -33.05
C SER A 23 -28.33 1.95 -33.96
N SER A 24 -28.57 2.65 -35.05
CA SER A 24 -29.71 2.39 -35.93
C SER A 24 -29.38 2.02 -37.38
N HIS A 25 -28.13 1.71 -37.73
CA HIS A 25 -27.76 1.27 -39.09
C HIS A 25 -26.71 0.14 -38.99
N CYS A 26 -27.16 -1.04 -38.70
CA CYS A 26 -26.47 -2.30 -38.94
C CYS A 26 -27.45 -3.27 -39.60
N ASP A 27 -27.72 -3.02 -40.90
CA ASP A 27 -28.24 -4.03 -41.78
C ASP A 27 -27.34 -4.13 -43.02
N VAL A 28 -26.82 -5.35 -43.20
CA VAL A 28 -26.31 -5.98 -44.39
C VAL A 28 -25.63 -5.07 -45.42
N ALA A 29 -24.31 -5.00 -45.38
CA ALA A 29 -23.51 -4.44 -46.48
C ALA A 29 -22.72 -5.53 -47.22
N ASP A 30 -23.07 -5.66 -48.48
CA ASP A 30 -22.50 -6.50 -49.55
C ASP A 30 -20.97 -6.38 -49.64
N SER A 31 -20.29 -7.52 -49.77
CA SER A 31 -18.83 -7.69 -49.75
C SER A 31 -18.06 -7.14 -50.95
N SER A 32 -18.75 -6.50 -51.89
CA SER A 32 -18.13 -6.03 -53.16
C SER A 32 -17.61 -4.58 -53.16
N LYS A 33 -17.75 -3.81 -52.06
CA LYS A 33 -17.30 -2.39 -51.98
C LYS A 33 -16.12 -2.11 -51.05
N ILE A 34 -15.37 -3.12 -50.63
CA ILE A 34 -14.22 -2.95 -49.72
C ILE A 34 -12.89 -2.65 -50.41
N THR A 35 -12.83 -2.71 -51.75
CA THR A 35 -11.57 -2.59 -52.50
C THR A 35 -11.12 -1.18 -52.84
N SER A 36 -11.86 -0.11 -52.51
CA SER A 36 -11.50 1.25 -52.93
C SER A 36 -11.04 2.24 -51.83
N LEU A 37 -10.75 1.74 -50.62
CA LEU A 37 -10.25 2.59 -49.50
C LEU A 37 -8.84 2.18 -49.02
N GLN A 38 -7.91 2.13 -49.99
CA GLN A 38 -6.50 1.83 -49.71
C GLN A 38 -5.61 3.07 -49.81
N SER A 39 -5.86 4.11 -49.05
CA SER A 39 -4.84 5.16 -48.88
C SER A 39 -5.07 5.99 -47.59
N SER A 40 -4.71 5.48 -46.44
CA SER A 40 -4.25 6.30 -45.30
C SER A 40 -3.63 5.42 -44.23
N ARG A 41 -2.33 5.59 -44.00
CA ARG A 41 -1.53 4.86 -43.00
C ARG A 41 -2.05 5.01 -41.56
N GLY A 42 -2.88 6.02 -41.26
CA GLY A 42 -3.42 6.27 -39.89
C GLY A 42 -4.59 5.37 -39.47
N LEU A 43 -5.38 4.87 -40.40
CA LEU A 43 -6.57 4.05 -40.07
C LEU A 43 -6.25 2.58 -39.74
N ARG A 44 -5.15 2.03 -40.27
CA ARG A 44 -4.77 0.63 -40.05
C ARG A 44 -4.23 0.36 -38.65
N VAL A 45 -3.49 1.28 -38.04
CA VAL A 45 -2.98 1.17 -36.68
C VAL A 45 -4.13 1.26 -35.65
N SER A 46 -5.15 2.03 -35.97
CA SER A 46 -6.34 2.15 -35.10
C SER A 46 -7.21 0.90 -35.13
N MET A 47 -7.38 0.23 -36.26
CA MET A 47 -8.18 -1.01 -36.35
C MET A 47 -7.51 -2.20 -35.67
N ILE A 48 -6.17 -2.31 -35.73
CA ILE A 48 -5.44 -3.38 -35.05
C ILE A 48 -5.50 -3.18 -33.53
N LYS A 49 -5.39 -1.94 -33.03
CA LYS A 49 -5.58 -1.62 -31.61
C LYS A 49 -7.01 -1.89 -31.14
N MET A 50 -8.03 -1.63 -31.96
CA MET A 50 -9.41 -1.98 -31.65
C MET A 50 -9.67 -3.50 -31.65
N MET A 51 -9.05 -4.26 -32.54
CA MET A 51 -9.17 -5.72 -32.51
C MET A 51 -8.48 -6.35 -31.29
N ILE A 52 -7.31 -5.87 -30.91
CA ILE A 52 -6.61 -6.33 -29.69
C ILE A 52 -7.43 -5.96 -28.45
N PHE A 53 -8.05 -4.79 -28.41
CA PHE A 53 -8.91 -4.36 -27.31
C PHE A 53 -10.22 -5.17 -27.24
N ALA A 54 -10.81 -5.52 -28.38
CA ALA A 54 -11.99 -6.38 -28.43
C ALA A 54 -11.69 -7.82 -27.93
N VAL A 55 -10.53 -8.38 -28.27
CA VAL A 55 -10.09 -9.70 -27.78
C VAL A 55 -9.80 -9.66 -26.25
N GLN A 56 -9.26 -8.58 -25.73
CA GLN A 56 -9.04 -8.41 -24.29
C GLN A 56 -10.35 -8.25 -23.52
N ILE A 57 -11.35 -7.56 -24.08
CA ILE A 57 -12.70 -7.45 -23.45
C ILE A 57 -13.41 -8.78 -23.46
N THR A 58 -13.28 -9.58 -24.51
CA THR A 58 -13.92 -10.92 -24.59
C THR A 58 -13.28 -11.88 -23.57
N PHE A 59 -11.98 -11.75 -23.28
CA PHE A 59 -11.30 -12.52 -22.25
C PHE A 59 -11.71 -12.11 -20.81
N LEU A 60 -12.01 -10.85 -20.59
CA LEU A 60 -12.47 -10.34 -19.29
C LEU A 60 -13.94 -10.71 -18.98
N PHE A 61 -14.78 -10.88 -20.00
CA PHE A 61 -16.17 -11.30 -19.80
C PHE A 61 -16.35 -12.82 -19.68
N CYS A 62 -15.41 -13.64 -20.16
CA CYS A 62 -15.46 -15.11 -20.01
C CYS A 62 -15.04 -15.64 -18.64
N SER A 63 -14.54 -14.79 -17.72
CA SER A 63 -14.13 -15.23 -16.38
C SER A 63 -15.25 -15.24 -15.34
N SER A 64 -16.49 -14.89 -15.71
CA SER A 64 -17.60 -14.78 -14.74
C SER A 64 -18.73 -15.78 -14.91
N THR A 65 -18.63 -16.75 -15.82
CA THR A 65 -19.66 -17.82 -15.95
C THR A 65 -19.02 -19.21 -16.05
N SER A 66 -19.21 -19.96 -15.00
CA SER A 66 -18.83 -21.37 -14.86
C SER A 66 -19.73 -22.26 -15.71
N THR A 67 -19.34 -22.50 -16.96
CA THR A 67 -19.90 -23.61 -17.76
C THR A 67 -18.82 -24.16 -18.68
N ALA A 68 -18.73 -25.47 -18.72
CA ALA A 68 -17.73 -26.26 -19.43
C ALA A 68 -17.63 -25.91 -20.92
N PHE A 69 -16.43 -25.52 -21.36
CA PHE A 69 -16.10 -25.37 -22.78
C PHE A 69 -15.32 -26.56 -23.29
N SER A 70 -15.87 -27.16 -24.36
CA SER A 70 -15.22 -28.16 -25.19
C SER A 70 -14.07 -27.49 -25.97
N LEU A 71 -12.86 -28.02 -25.83
CA LEU A 71 -11.66 -27.57 -26.54
C LEU A 71 -11.79 -27.90 -28.04
N ALA A 72 -11.74 -26.86 -28.90
CA ALA A 72 -11.56 -27.04 -30.33
C ALA A 72 -10.13 -27.57 -30.64
N PRO A 73 -9.93 -28.37 -31.67
CA PRO A 73 -8.66 -29.04 -31.91
C PRO A 73 -7.54 -28.07 -32.32
N LEU A 74 -6.35 -28.32 -31.79
CA LEU A 74 -5.10 -27.54 -31.96
C LEU A 74 -4.63 -27.32 -33.41
N SER A 75 -5.28 -27.91 -34.39
CA SER A 75 -4.92 -27.77 -35.84
C SER A 75 -5.15 -26.36 -36.40
N THR A 76 -6.03 -25.57 -35.79
CA THR A 76 -6.35 -24.21 -36.29
C THR A 76 -5.36 -23.13 -35.82
N LEU A 77 -4.59 -23.36 -34.78
CA LEU A 77 -3.56 -22.41 -34.27
C LEU A 77 -2.28 -22.43 -35.11
N ASN A 78 -1.90 -23.56 -35.66
CA ASN A 78 -0.72 -23.67 -36.53
C ASN A 78 -0.90 -23.01 -37.89
N THR A 79 -2.13 -22.99 -38.43
CA THR A 79 -2.43 -22.31 -39.72
C THR A 79 -2.33 -20.78 -39.58
N TYR A 80 -2.67 -20.22 -38.42
CA TYR A 80 -2.53 -18.78 -38.18
C TYR A 80 -1.08 -18.34 -37.99
N LYS A 81 -0.23 -19.19 -37.40
CA LYS A 81 1.19 -18.88 -37.19
C LYS A 81 1.95 -18.88 -38.52
N SER A 82 1.72 -19.87 -39.38
CA SER A 82 2.34 -19.92 -40.73
C SER A 82 1.90 -18.78 -41.64
N THR A 83 0.66 -18.30 -41.51
CA THR A 83 0.16 -17.15 -42.29
C THR A 83 0.74 -15.81 -41.82
N LEU A 84 1.05 -15.67 -40.56
CA LEU A 84 1.72 -14.46 -40.00
C LEU A 84 3.21 -14.42 -40.36
N GLU A 85 3.89 -15.55 -40.32
CA GLU A 85 5.32 -15.65 -40.70
C GLU A 85 5.52 -15.44 -42.23
N SER A 86 4.62 -15.97 -43.07
CA SER A 86 4.65 -15.71 -44.51
C SER A 86 4.36 -14.24 -44.86
N THR A 87 3.50 -13.57 -44.12
CA THR A 87 3.17 -12.14 -44.36
C THR A 87 4.30 -11.22 -43.88
N PHE A 88 5.09 -11.61 -42.89
CA PHE A 88 6.28 -10.84 -42.47
C PHE A 88 7.47 -11.03 -43.40
N SER A 89 7.66 -12.20 -43.97
CA SER A 89 8.71 -12.50 -44.95
C SER A 89 8.53 -11.73 -46.26
N VAL A 90 7.30 -11.69 -46.78
CA VAL A 90 6.98 -10.94 -48.01
C VAL A 90 7.11 -9.42 -47.88
N ARG A 91 7.01 -8.86 -46.65
CA ARG A 91 7.18 -7.42 -46.42
C ARG A 91 8.63 -6.94 -46.33
N LYS A 92 9.58 -7.81 -46.01
CA LYS A 92 11.00 -7.44 -46.04
C LYS A 92 11.55 -7.27 -47.46
N ALA A 93 10.91 -7.88 -48.44
CA ALA A 93 11.33 -7.83 -49.84
C ALA A 93 10.78 -6.62 -50.65
N THR A 94 9.88 -5.79 -50.07
CA THR A 94 9.24 -4.68 -50.78
C THR A 94 9.57 -3.27 -50.27
N GLU A 95 10.52 -3.11 -49.35
CA GLU A 95 10.92 -1.79 -48.81
C GLU A 95 12.34 -1.34 -49.17
N THR A 96 12.92 -1.85 -50.26
CA THR A 96 14.13 -1.26 -50.88
C THR A 96 13.72 -0.65 -52.20
N ASP A 97 13.36 0.61 -52.20
CA ASP A 97 13.25 1.46 -53.38
C ASP A 97 14.56 2.23 -53.57
N GLU A 98 15.01 2.13 -54.80
CA GLU A 98 15.82 3.04 -55.61
C GLU A 98 17.36 2.98 -55.54
N SER A 99 17.89 2.52 -56.64
CA SER A 99 19.14 2.87 -57.32
C SER A 99 20.47 2.46 -56.69
N GLU A 100 20.72 1.16 -56.68
CA GLU A 100 22.07 0.63 -56.97
C GLU A 100 21.93 -0.63 -57.81
N SER A 101 22.78 -0.75 -58.87
CA SER A 101 22.80 -1.86 -59.80
C SER A 101 23.11 -3.16 -59.03
N PHE A 102 22.08 -3.97 -58.86
CA PHE A 102 22.16 -5.24 -58.14
C PHE A 102 22.90 -6.26 -59.00
N ASP A 103 24.06 -6.68 -58.55
CA ASP A 103 24.79 -7.77 -59.18
C ASP A 103 24.23 -9.10 -58.65
N PRO A 104 23.63 -9.96 -59.52
CA PRO A 104 22.96 -11.20 -59.10
C PRO A 104 23.94 -12.25 -58.47
N VAL A 105 25.24 -12.09 -58.65
CA VAL A 105 26.26 -13.00 -58.14
C VAL A 105 26.53 -12.77 -56.66
N GLU A 106 26.49 -11.51 -56.16
CA GLU A 106 26.68 -11.22 -54.73
C GLU A 106 25.46 -11.67 -53.89
N ALA A 107 24.23 -11.58 -54.42
CA ALA A 107 23.04 -12.02 -53.71
C ALA A 107 22.99 -13.55 -53.47
N LEU A 108 23.58 -14.33 -54.34
CA LEU A 108 23.69 -15.79 -54.16
C LEU A 108 24.70 -16.15 -53.08
N THR A 109 25.82 -15.43 -52.97
CA THR A 109 26.84 -15.68 -51.92
C THR A 109 26.36 -15.28 -50.53
N GLU A 110 25.58 -14.23 -50.38
CA GLU A 110 24.95 -13.85 -49.11
C GLU A 110 23.90 -14.89 -48.65
N SER A 111 23.10 -15.41 -49.58
CA SER A 111 22.11 -16.44 -49.26
C SER A 111 22.73 -17.77 -48.85
N GLU A 112 23.84 -18.14 -49.49
CA GLU A 112 24.63 -19.34 -49.13
C GLU A 112 25.37 -19.19 -47.76
N GLN A 113 25.89 -17.98 -47.48
CA GLN A 113 26.48 -17.67 -46.17
C GLN A 113 25.43 -17.66 -45.06
N PHE A 114 24.20 -17.16 -45.35
CA PHE A 114 23.11 -17.19 -44.39
C PHE A 114 22.56 -18.60 -44.16
N GLN A 115 22.52 -19.45 -45.20
CA GLN A 115 22.16 -20.84 -45.07
C GLN A 115 23.21 -21.63 -44.33
N ALA A 116 24.51 -21.45 -44.62
CA ALA A 116 25.62 -22.10 -43.92
C ALA A 116 25.69 -21.65 -42.44
N ALA A 117 25.41 -20.40 -42.11
CA ALA A 117 25.31 -19.89 -40.76
C ALA A 117 24.11 -20.48 -40.00
N ASN A 118 22.98 -20.65 -40.68
CA ASN A 118 21.79 -21.28 -40.13
C ASN A 118 21.97 -22.79 -39.92
N ASP A 119 22.60 -23.45 -40.86
CA ASP A 119 22.93 -24.89 -40.75
C ASP A 119 23.99 -25.14 -39.66
N HIS A 120 24.93 -24.21 -39.45
CA HIS A 120 25.88 -24.27 -38.33
C HIS A 120 25.21 -23.99 -36.97
N LEU A 121 24.23 -23.10 -36.90
CA LEU A 121 23.41 -22.88 -35.72
C LEU A 121 22.48 -24.08 -35.40
N LEU A 122 21.91 -24.69 -36.43
CA LEU A 122 21.09 -25.92 -36.31
C LEU A 122 21.90 -27.15 -35.96
N SER A 123 23.21 -27.22 -36.35
CA SER A 123 24.10 -28.33 -36.03
C SER A 123 24.75 -28.25 -34.64
N THR A 124 24.68 -27.09 -33.97
CA THR A 124 25.15 -26.87 -32.60
C THR A 124 24.04 -26.94 -31.56
N GLU A 125 22.77 -27.02 -31.99
CA GLU A 125 21.70 -27.25 -31.03
C GLU A 125 21.73 -28.70 -30.54
N ALA A 126 21.87 -28.83 -29.23
CA ALA A 126 21.64 -30.11 -28.56
C ALA A 126 20.24 -30.61 -28.97
N ALA A 127 20.14 -31.91 -29.29
CA ALA A 127 18.89 -32.55 -29.72
C ALA A 127 17.71 -32.05 -28.86
N PRO A 128 16.56 -31.65 -29.46
CA PRO A 128 15.44 -31.11 -28.73
C PRO A 128 15.09 -32.05 -27.58
N THR A 129 15.17 -31.53 -26.36
CA THR A 129 14.85 -32.31 -25.16
C THR A 129 13.32 -32.39 -25.08
N GLU A 130 12.78 -33.62 -25.15
CA GLU A 130 11.34 -33.80 -24.93
C GLU A 130 10.99 -33.49 -23.47
N ILE A 131 10.24 -32.41 -23.25
CA ILE A 131 9.75 -32.02 -21.94
C ILE A 131 8.26 -32.32 -21.89
N SER A 132 7.85 -33.05 -20.84
CA SER A 132 6.43 -33.30 -20.59
C SER A 132 5.68 -31.98 -20.34
N LEU A 133 4.67 -31.68 -21.13
CA LEU A 133 3.84 -30.45 -20.99
C LEU A 133 3.33 -30.22 -19.57
N PRO A 134 2.80 -31.23 -18.84
CA PRO A 134 2.40 -31.05 -17.44
C PRO A 134 3.56 -30.62 -16.51
N SER A 135 4.76 -31.16 -16.72
CA SER A 135 5.94 -30.80 -15.93
C SER A 135 6.38 -29.37 -16.21
N GLU A 136 6.39 -28.95 -17.48
CA GLU A 136 6.74 -27.58 -17.85
C GLU A 136 5.74 -26.55 -17.32
N ILE A 137 4.43 -26.82 -17.45
CA ILE A 137 3.38 -25.96 -16.87
C ILE A 137 3.53 -25.87 -15.35
N SER A 138 3.78 -26.98 -14.67
CA SER A 138 3.96 -27.00 -13.22
C SER A 138 5.18 -26.19 -12.78
N ASN A 139 6.32 -26.35 -13.47
CA ASN A 139 7.57 -25.63 -13.16
C ASN A 139 7.43 -24.12 -13.43
N SER A 140 6.88 -23.75 -14.59
CA SER A 140 6.65 -22.35 -14.95
C SER A 140 5.65 -21.69 -14.01
N PHE A 141 4.57 -22.38 -13.62
CA PHE A 141 3.61 -21.88 -12.64
C PHE A 141 4.23 -21.71 -11.25
N MET A 142 5.08 -22.67 -10.83
CA MET A 142 5.78 -22.57 -9.55
C MET A 142 6.74 -21.37 -9.52
N GLN A 143 7.53 -21.17 -10.58
CA GLN A 143 8.44 -20.02 -10.70
C GLN A 143 7.67 -18.70 -10.69
N TYR A 144 6.55 -18.61 -11.44
CA TYR A 144 5.67 -17.45 -11.43
C TYR A 144 5.07 -17.19 -10.04
N ALA A 145 4.57 -18.24 -9.37
CA ALA A 145 4.00 -18.13 -8.02
C ALA A 145 5.03 -17.63 -7.02
N LEU A 146 6.25 -18.19 -7.01
CA LEU A 146 7.34 -17.75 -6.15
C LEU A 146 7.73 -16.28 -6.43
N SER A 147 7.83 -15.89 -7.70
CA SER A 147 8.13 -14.51 -8.10
C SER A 147 7.08 -13.53 -7.56
N ILE A 148 5.79 -13.88 -7.62
CA ILE A 148 4.71 -13.02 -7.08
C ILE A 148 4.74 -13.00 -5.55
N ILE A 149 4.96 -14.14 -4.91
CA ILE A 149 4.96 -14.24 -3.44
C ILE A 149 6.13 -13.46 -2.86
N LEU A 150 7.36 -13.74 -3.29
CA LEU A 150 8.58 -13.16 -2.71
C LEU A 150 8.92 -11.78 -3.28
N GLY A 151 8.65 -11.55 -4.59
CA GLY A 151 9.10 -10.35 -5.30
C GLY A 151 8.04 -9.24 -5.48
N ARG A 152 6.78 -9.43 -5.06
CA ARG A 152 5.73 -8.45 -5.38
C ARG A 152 4.70 -8.22 -4.27
N ALA A 153 3.99 -9.28 -3.83
CA ALA A 153 2.74 -9.13 -3.12
C ALA A 153 2.90 -9.04 -1.61
N LEU A 154 3.84 -9.79 -1.03
CA LEU A 154 4.02 -9.87 0.41
C LEU A 154 5.08 -8.89 0.91
N PRO A 155 4.87 -8.30 2.10
CA PRO A 155 5.86 -7.47 2.77
C PRO A 155 6.92 -8.35 3.45
N ASP A 156 8.14 -7.82 3.58
CA ASP A 156 9.16 -8.38 4.48
C ASP A 156 8.84 -7.98 5.92
N ALA A 157 8.90 -8.93 6.86
CA ALA A 157 8.54 -8.66 8.26
C ALA A 157 9.56 -7.73 8.97
N ARG A 158 10.78 -7.61 8.46
CA ARG A 158 11.87 -6.80 9.03
C ARG A 158 11.64 -5.30 8.85
N ASP A 159 11.30 -4.86 7.63
CA ASP A 159 11.07 -3.44 7.31
C ASP A 159 9.62 -3.12 6.96
N GLY A 160 8.73 -4.12 6.89
CA GLY A 160 7.31 -3.94 6.60
C GLY A 160 6.99 -3.53 5.17
N LEU A 161 7.94 -3.55 4.27
CA LEU A 161 7.82 -3.00 2.93
C LEU A 161 7.72 -4.12 1.88
N LYS A 162 6.94 -3.85 0.83
CA LYS A 162 7.02 -4.61 -0.42
C LYS A 162 8.23 -4.15 -1.22
N PRO A 163 8.79 -4.98 -2.13
CA PRO A 163 9.94 -4.60 -2.94
C PRO A 163 9.78 -3.26 -3.67
N VAL A 164 8.61 -2.98 -4.25
CA VAL A 164 8.35 -1.70 -4.93
C VAL A 164 8.42 -0.49 -3.99
N HIS A 165 7.89 -0.61 -2.75
CA HIS A 165 7.94 0.47 -1.76
C HIS A 165 9.39 0.74 -1.32
N ARG A 166 10.17 -0.31 -1.07
CA ARG A 166 11.59 -0.23 -0.70
C ARG A 166 12.41 0.46 -1.79
N ARG A 167 12.20 0.08 -3.05
CA ARG A 167 12.88 0.68 -4.21
C ARG A 167 12.52 2.14 -4.41
N ILE A 168 11.26 2.53 -4.18
CA ILE A 168 10.83 3.94 -4.23
C ILE A 168 11.56 4.77 -3.18
N LEU A 169 11.57 4.34 -1.91
CA LEU A 169 12.23 5.07 -0.82
C LEU A 169 13.75 5.14 -1.02
N TYR A 170 14.37 4.06 -1.49
CA TYR A 170 15.78 4.00 -1.79
C TYR A 170 16.17 4.94 -2.95
N ALA A 171 15.41 4.92 -4.05
CA ALA A 171 15.61 5.83 -5.18
C ALA A 171 15.44 7.30 -4.78
N MET A 172 14.44 7.61 -3.94
CA MET A 172 14.24 8.98 -3.41
C MET A 172 15.42 9.45 -2.56
N SER A 173 16.00 8.56 -1.76
CA SER A 173 17.22 8.84 -0.99
C SER A 173 18.41 9.11 -1.91
N GLY A 174 18.61 8.28 -2.94
CA GLY A 174 19.68 8.47 -3.95
C GLY A 174 19.53 9.77 -4.75
N LEU A 175 18.31 10.22 -5.00
CA LEU A 175 18.00 11.51 -5.62
C LEU A 175 18.16 12.71 -4.67
N GLY A 176 18.50 12.49 -3.39
CA GLY A 176 18.65 13.54 -2.38
C GLY A 176 17.35 14.23 -1.98
N LEU A 177 16.19 13.55 -2.12
CA LEU A 177 14.86 14.07 -1.77
C LEU A 177 14.58 13.95 -0.27
N MET A 178 15.51 14.45 0.52
CA MET A 178 15.46 14.37 1.99
C MET A 178 14.47 15.39 2.58
N PRO A 179 14.01 15.18 3.82
CA PRO A 179 13.18 16.15 4.54
C PRO A 179 13.84 17.54 4.56
N GLY A 180 13.05 18.57 4.26
CA GLY A 180 13.57 19.94 4.18
C GLY A 180 14.15 20.33 2.82
N SER A 181 14.40 19.39 1.90
CA SER A 181 14.72 19.71 0.50
C SER A 181 13.47 20.17 -0.26
N SER A 182 13.66 20.79 -1.42
CA SER A 182 12.53 21.13 -2.31
C SER A 182 11.87 19.87 -2.85
N HIS A 183 10.54 19.87 -2.96
CA HIS A 183 9.79 18.82 -3.64
C HIS A 183 10.23 18.68 -5.11
N ARG A 184 10.18 17.49 -5.64
CA ARG A 184 10.46 17.18 -7.04
C ARG A 184 9.30 16.44 -7.67
N LYS A 185 9.13 16.57 -8.99
CA LYS A 185 8.06 15.88 -9.74
C LYS A 185 8.12 14.37 -9.51
N CYS A 186 6.96 13.78 -9.21
CA CYS A 186 6.84 12.33 -9.02
C CYS A 186 7.32 11.54 -10.25
N ALA A 187 7.12 12.09 -11.46
CA ALA A 187 7.62 11.50 -12.70
C ALA A 187 9.14 11.27 -12.70
N ARG A 188 9.94 12.11 -12.01
CA ARG A 188 11.38 11.90 -11.87
C ARG A 188 11.70 10.69 -11.01
N VAL A 189 10.99 10.55 -9.90
CA VAL A 189 11.16 9.39 -9.00
C VAL A 189 10.75 8.11 -9.69
N VAL A 190 9.59 8.11 -10.36
CA VAL A 190 9.10 6.97 -11.14
C VAL A 190 10.11 6.56 -12.22
N GLY A 191 10.65 7.53 -12.97
CA GLY A 191 11.68 7.27 -13.99
C GLY A 191 12.96 6.65 -13.41
N GLU A 192 13.44 7.14 -12.26
CA GLU A 192 14.61 6.59 -11.58
C GLU A 192 14.39 5.15 -11.10
N VAL A 193 13.20 4.88 -10.52
CA VAL A 193 12.83 3.53 -10.05
C VAL A 193 12.73 2.54 -11.21
N LEU A 194 12.09 2.95 -12.32
CA LEU A 194 11.94 2.10 -13.50
C LEU A 194 13.29 1.82 -14.18
N GLY A 195 14.13 2.84 -14.31
CA GLY A 195 15.40 2.72 -15.00
C GLY A 195 16.44 1.90 -14.24
N LYS A 196 16.43 1.93 -12.89
CA LYS A 196 17.50 1.33 -12.10
C LYS A 196 17.08 0.09 -11.31
N TYR A 197 15.82 0.00 -10.82
CA TYR A 197 15.48 -1.01 -9.80
C TYR A 197 14.27 -1.86 -10.13
N HIS A 198 13.26 -1.33 -10.85
CA HIS A 198 11.97 -2.00 -10.99
C HIS A 198 11.43 -1.95 -12.42
N PRO A 199 11.82 -2.90 -13.32
CA PRO A 199 11.47 -2.88 -14.74
C PRO A 199 10.02 -3.33 -14.99
N HIS A 200 9.05 -2.52 -14.52
CA HIS A 200 7.62 -2.76 -14.66
C HIS A 200 6.90 -1.48 -15.12
N GLY A 201 5.56 -1.53 -15.24
CA GLY A 201 4.78 -0.37 -15.68
C GLY A 201 4.90 0.85 -14.74
N ASP A 202 5.00 2.05 -15.33
CA ASP A 202 5.10 3.33 -14.62
C ASP A 202 3.90 3.62 -13.72
N THR A 203 2.70 3.27 -14.17
CA THR A 203 1.46 3.43 -13.42
C THR A 203 1.49 2.67 -12.09
N ALA A 204 2.00 1.42 -12.09
CA ALA A 204 2.07 0.61 -10.87
C ALA A 204 3.03 1.21 -9.84
N VAL A 205 4.17 1.75 -10.29
CA VAL A 205 5.14 2.43 -9.41
C VAL A 205 4.56 3.74 -8.88
N TYR A 206 3.87 4.51 -9.75
CA TYR A 206 3.24 5.76 -9.33
C TYR A 206 2.11 5.52 -8.32
N ASP A 207 1.24 4.54 -8.54
CA ASP A 207 0.16 4.19 -7.61
C ASP A 207 0.69 3.74 -6.24
N ALA A 208 1.80 3.00 -6.22
CA ALA A 208 2.47 2.64 -4.98
C ALA A 208 3.04 3.87 -4.25
N LEU A 209 3.69 4.79 -4.98
CA LEU A 209 4.19 6.06 -4.44
C LEU A 209 3.05 6.91 -3.86
N VAL A 210 1.94 7.03 -4.59
CA VAL A 210 0.75 7.78 -4.15
C VAL A 210 0.21 7.23 -2.83
N ARG A 211 0.08 5.91 -2.69
CA ARG A 211 -0.41 5.28 -1.45
C ARG A 211 0.49 5.55 -0.25
N LEU A 212 1.81 5.62 -0.44
CA LEU A 212 2.75 5.96 0.63
C LEU A 212 2.64 7.43 1.10
N ALA A 213 2.01 8.30 0.30
CA ALA A 213 1.80 9.70 0.62
C ALA A 213 0.38 10.01 1.14
N GLN A 214 -0.59 9.08 1.02
CA GLN A 214 -1.97 9.28 1.45
C GLN A 214 -2.12 9.07 2.95
N ASP A 215 -2.58 10.07 3.68
CA ASP A 215 -2.80 10.05 5.13
C ASP A 215 -4.06 9.29 5.58
N PHE A 216 -5.02 9.11 4.66
CA PHE A 216 -6.22 8.28 4.88
C PHE A 216 -6.01 6.80 4.54
N SER A 217 -4.97 6.46 3.78
CA SER A 217 -4.60 5.07 3.45
C SER A 217 -3.53 4.53 4.38
N THR A 218 -2.59 5.38 4.80
CA THR A 218 -1.39 5.01 5.55
C THR A 218 -1.39 5.74 6.88
N GLY A 219 -1.34 5.02 7.99
CA GLY A 219 -1.38 5.62 9.34
C GLY A 219 -0.26 6.63 9.58
N THR A 220 0.92 6.33 9.05
CA THR A 220 2.10 7.20 9.09
C THR A 220 2.68 7.31 7.68
N PRO A 221 2.36 8.38 6.93
CA PRO A 221 2.86 8.56 5.57
C PRO A 221 4.39 8.62 5.51
N LEU A 222 4.97 7.87 4.56
CA LEU A 222 6.43 7.81 4.36
C LEU A 222 6.91 8.83 3.32
N ILE A 223 6.00 9.37 2.53
CA ILE A 223 6.27 10.37 1.48
C ILE A 223 5.44 11.62 1.77
N ASP A 224 6.09 12.76 1.71
CA ASP A 224 5.46 14.08 1.77
C ASP A 224 5.11 14.53 0.35
N GLY A 225 3.81 14.49 0.03
CA GLY A 225 3.25 14.81 -1.28
C GLY A 225 2.81 16.27 -1.38
N HIS A 226 3.06 16.91 -2.52
CA HIS A 226 2.56 18.23 -2.86
C HIS A 226 1.75 18.19 -4.16
N GLY A 227 0.48 18.60 -4.09
CA GLY A 227 -0.48 18.50 -5.17
C GLY A 227 -1.67 17.60 -4.81
N ASN A 228 -2.36 17.09 -5.82
CA ASN A 228 -3.51 16.19 -5.64
C ASN A 228 -3.04 14.72 -5.67
N PHE A 229 -3.06 14.06 -4.51
CA PHE A 229 -2.76 12.63 -4.33
C PHE A 229 -4.03 11.78 -4.15
N GLY A 230 -5.18 12.24 -4.62
CA GLY A 230 -6.46 11.55 -4.48
C GLY A 230 -7.22 11.96 -3.22
N SER A 231 -8.40 11.38 -3.05
CA SER A 231 -9.28 11.64 -1.91
C SER A 231 -9.94 10.37 -1.38
N ILE A 232 -10.59 10.48 -0.22
CA ILE A 232 -11.39 9.40 0.37
C ILE A 232 -12.64 9.06 -0.46
N ASP A 233 -13.02 9.94 -1.40
CA ASP A 233 -14.09 9.72 -2.38
C ASP A 233 -13.65 8.83 -3.55
N ASN A 234 -12.43 8.30 -3.49
CA ASN A 234 -11.79 7.51 -4.53
C ASN A 234 -11.49 8.30 -5.83
N ASP A 235 -11.34 9.62 -5.71
CA ASP A 235 -10.78 10.38 -6.80
C ASP A 235 -9.33 9.95 -7.04
N PRO A 236 -8.94 9.72 -8.29
CA PRO A 236 -7.57 9.35 -8.61
C PRO A 236 -6.62 10.51 -8.35
N ALA A 237 -5.37 10.19 -8.04
CA ALA A 237 -4.31 11.19 -7.98
C ALA A 237 -4.12 11.87 -9.35
N ALA A 238 -3.69 13.12 -9.34
CA ALA A 238 -3.32 13.81 -10.58
C ALA A 238 -2.12 13.12 -11.24
N ALA A 239 -1.99 13.25 -12.56
CA ALA A 239 -0.87 12.63 -13.30
C ALA A 239 0.49 13.01 -12.70
N MET A 240 1.46 12.08 -12.68
CA MET A 240 2.77 12.20 -12.02
C MET A 240 3.61 13.40 -12.49
N ARG A 241 3.29 13.99 -13.64
CA ARG A 241 3.92 15.22 -14.13
C ARG A 241 3.47 16.48 -13.38
N TYR A 242 2.33 16.44 -12.67
CA TYR A 242 1.80 17.58 -11.91
C TYR A 242 2.14 17.47 -10.42
N THR A 243 2.11 16.26 -9.85
CA THR A 243 2.40 16.00 -8.44
C THR A 243 3.89 16.07 -8.14
N GLU A 244 4.22 16.48 -6.92
CA GLU A 244 5.58 16.55 -6.42
C GLU A 244 5.71 15.80 -5.09
N CYS A 245 6.89 15.29 -4.79
CA CYS A 245 7.13 14.52 -3.59
C CYS A 245 8.54 14.73 -3.02
N ARG A 246 8.68 14.39 -1.73
CA ARG A 246 9.94 14.22 -1.00
C ARG A 246 9.74 13.22 0.14
N LEU A 247 10.79 12.78 0.78
CA LEU A 247 10.73 11.91 1.96
C LEU A 247 10.20 12.67 3.18
N THR A 248 9.40 12.00 4.01
CA THR A 248 9.03 12.52 5.33
C THR A 248 10.19 12.36 6.31
N ARG A 249 10.16 13.10 7.43
CA ARG A 249 11.19 12.98 8.48
C ARG A 249 11.24 11.56 9.07
N ILE A 250 10.09 10.93 9.24
CA ILE A 250 10.03 9.59 9.79
C ILE A 250 10.66 8.56 8.84
N SER A 251 10.43 8.64 7.52
CA SER A 251 11.07 7.72 6.58
C SER A 251 12.57 7.90 6.50
N ALA A 252 13.06 9.14 6.55
CA ALA A 252 14.50 9.40 6.54
C ALA A 252 15.18 8.88 7.82
N GLU A 253 14.66 9.25 9.01
CA GLU A 253 15.28 8.91 10.30
C GLU A 253 15.06 7.44 10.69
N ALA A 254 13.90 6.85 10.37
CA ALA A 254 13.56 5.49 10.80
C ALA A 254 13.97 4.40 9.82
N LEU A 255 14.09 4.69 8.51
CA LEU A 255 14.33 3.66 7.50
C LEU A 255 15.65 3.82 6.74
N LEU A 256 16.18 5.06 6.58
CA LEU A 256 17.27 5.34 5.65
C LEU A 256 18.56 5.81 6.32
N ASP A 257 18.49 6.39 7.54
CA ASP A 257 19.61 7.00 8.23
C ASP A 257 20.83 6.06 8.42
N ASP A 258 20.57 4.82 8.79
CA ASP A 258 21.60 3.81 9.04
C ASP A 258 22.07 3.04 7.78
N LEU A 259 21.52 3.33 6.59
CA LEU A 259 21.72 2.52 5.37
C LEU A 259 23.20 2.45 4.92
N ASN A 260 23.95 3.54 5.10
CA ASN A 260 25.35 3.65 4.68
C ASN A 260 26.36 3.13 5.74
N LEU A 261 25.87 2.43 6.78
CA LEU A 261 26.67 1.97 7.92
C LEU A 261 26.84 0.46 7.94
N ASP A 262 26.78 -0.20 6.77
CA ASP A 262 26.86 -1.65 6.61
C ASP A 262 25.87 -2.45 7.48
N THR A 263 24.67 -1.91 7.63
CA THR A 263 23.63 -2.47 8.49
C THR A 263 22.81 -3.58 7.85
N VAL A 264 22.74 -3.57 6.52
CA VAL A 264 21.94 -4.50 5.70
C VAL A 264 22.75 -4.97 4.48
N ASP A 265 22.32 -6.08 3.89
CA ASP A 265 22.96 -6.61 2.70
C ASP A 265 22.42 -5.94 1.44
N PHE A 266 23.28 -5.82 0.44
CA PHE A 266 22.97 -5.30 -0.88
C PHE A 266 23.09 -6.40 -1.92
N ILE A 267 22.21 -6.41 -2.89
CA ILE A 267 22.20 -7.31 -4.04
C ILE A 267 22.28 -6.49 -5.33
N PRO A 268 22.86 -7.04 -6.41
CA PRO A 268 22.78 -6.38 -7.71
C PRO A 268 21.32 -6.28 -8.17
N ASN A 269 21.02 -5.19 -8.87
CA ASN A 269 19.71 -4.97 -9.50
C ASN A 269 19.50 -5.94 -10.68
N PHE A 270 18.38 -5.77 -11.42
CA PHE A 270 18.00 -6.65 -12.53
C PHE A 270 19.00 -6.65 -13.71
N ASP A 271 19.81 -5.61 -13.91
CA ASP A 271 20.80 -5.48 -14.99
C ASP A 271 22.26 -5.61 -14.49
N GLY A 272 22.48 -5.77 -13.18
CA GLY A 272 23.78 -5.94 -12.55
C GLY A 272 24.64 -4.66 -12.47
N ASN A 273 24.14 -3.50 -12.88
CA ASN A 273 24.91 -2.25 -12.91
C ASN A 273 24.84 -1.46 -11.60
N GLU A 274 23.76 -1.62 -10.83
CA GLU A 274 23.53 -0.91 -9.56
C GLU A 274 23.26 -1.92 -8.46
N ASN A 275 23.42 -1.50 -7.20
CA ASN A 275 23.08 -2.31 -6.04
C ASN A 275 21.83 -1.77 -5.36
N GLU A 276 20.96 -2.67 -4.92
CA GLU A 276 19.78 -2.35 -4.12
C GLU A 276 19.81 -3.06 -2.76
N PRO A 277 19.28 -2.46 -1.69
CA PRO A 277 19.24 -3.11 -0.38
C PRO A 277 18.18 -4.22 -0.36
N VAL A 278 18.54 -5.37 0.20
CA VAL A 278 17.61 -6.48 0.42
C VAL A 278 16.45 -6.05 1.33
N VAL A 279 16.78 -5.27 2.37
CA VAL A 279 15.85 -4.76 3.37
C VAL A 279 16.36 -3.41 3.87
N LEU A 280 15.48 -2.52 4.33
CA LEU A 280 15.91 -1.28 4.96
C LEU A 280 16.19 -1.48 6.47
N PRO A 281 17.16 -0.76 7.07
CA PRO A 281 17.53 -0.89 8.49
C PRO A 281 16.49 -0.23 9.40
N ALA A 282 15.26 -0.72 9.39
CA ALA A 282 14.13 -0.13 10.08
C ALA A 282 14.34 0.00 11.61
N LYS A 283 14.09 1.20 12.14
CA LYS A 283 14.04 1.50 13.58
C LYS A 283 12.63 1.37 14.17
N LEU A 284 11.62 1.15 13.31
CA LEU A 284 10.21 1.00 13.66
C LEU A 284 9.63 -0.26 13.01
N PRO A 285 8.70 -0.96 13.66
CA PRO A 285 7.99 -2.11 13.06
C PRO A 285 6.94 -1.62 12.06
N VAL A 286 7.39 -1.17 10.87
CA VAL A 286 6.53 -0.51 9.87
C VAL A 286 5.41 -1.42 9.38
N LEU A 287 5.63 -2.75 9.37
CA LEU A 287 4.60 -3.72 9.04
C LEU A 287 3.34 -3.57 9.91
N LEU A 288 3.54 -3.41 11.21
CA LEU A 288 2.44 -3.20 12.16
C LEU A 288 1.99 -1.74 12.18
N LEU A 289 2.91 -0.78 12.03
CA LEU A 289 2.61 0.64 12.08
C LEU A 289 1.67 1.08 10.94
N ASN A 290 1.98 0.73 9.72
CA ASN A 290 1.20 1.13 8.53
C ASN A 290 0.28 0.04 8.00
N GLY A 291 0.46 -1.19 8.49
CA GLY A 291 -0.23 -2.34 7.93
C GLY A 291 0.22 -2.67 6.50
N CYS A 292 -0.37 -3.70 5.94
CA CYS A 292 -0.14 -4.10 4.56
C CYS A 292 -1.28 -4.95 4.04
N ALA A 293 -1.73 -4.71 2.82
CA ALA A 293 -2.66 -5.58 2.11
C ALA A 293 -2.02 -6.06 0.80
N GLY A 294 -2.14 -7.36 0.48
CA GLY A 294 -1.58 -7.93 -0.74
C GLY A 294 -2.19 -9.28 -1.10
N ILE A 295 -2.33 -9.53 -2.39
CA ILE A 295 -2.87 -10.78 -2.92
C ILE A 295 -1.76 -11.45 -3.73
N ALA A 296 -1.36 -12.66 -3.31
CA ALA A 296 -0.40 -13.50 -4.00
C ALA A 296 -1.09 -14.76 -4.54
N VAL A 297 -0.32 -15.65 -5.15
CA VAL A 297 -0.84 -16.93 -5.63
C VAL A 297 -1.06 -17.87 -4.43
N GLY A 298 -2.29 -18.29 -4.22
CA GLY A 298 -2.66 -19.20 -3.14
C GLY A 298 -2.66 -18.62 -1.72
N MET A 299 -2.30 -17.33 -1.56
CA MET A 299 -2.27 -16.67 -0.25
C MET A 299 -2.51 -15.17 -0.37
N ALA A 300 -2.96 -14.56 0.72
CA ALA A 300 -3.16 -13.11 0.81
C ALA A 300 -2.68 -12.61 2.18
N THR A 301 -2.27 -11.37 2.25
CA THR A 301 -1.96 -10.68 3.50
C THR A 301 -2.88 -9.50 3.69
N ASN A 302 -3.31 -9.26 4.93
CA ASN A 302 -4.09 -8.09 5.32
C ASN A 302 -3.81 -7.76 6.79
N VAL A 303 -2.80 -6.94 7.02
CA VAL A 303 -2.35 -6.49 8.34
C VAL A 303 -2.92 -5.10 8.59
N PRO A 304 -3.67 -4.86 9.68
CA PRO A 304 -4.18 -3.54 10.00
C PRO A 304 -3.07 -2.64 10.56
N PRO A 305 -3.19 -1.31 10.40
CA PRO A 305 -2.28 -0.34 11.01
C PRO A 305 -2.50 -0.23 12.53
N HIS A 306 -1.45 0.21 13.27
CA HIS A 306 -1.45 0.36 14.71
C HIS A 306 -0.86 1.70 15.15
N ASN A 307 -1.12 2.10 16.38
CA ASN A 307 -0.60 3.33 16.95
C ASN A 307 0.91 3.23 17.26
N LEU A 308 1.67 4.25 16.85
CA LEU A 308 3.12 4.29 17.05
C LEU A 308 3.51 4.24 18.54
N CYS A 309 2.83 5.02 19.39
CA CYS A 309 3.15 5.08 20.82
C CYS A 309 2.94 3.72 21.50
N GLU A 310 1.87 3.01 21.14
CA GLU A 310 1.55 1.71 21.68
C GLU A 310 2.56 0.64 21.25
N LEU A 311 2.92 0.63 19.95
CA LEU A 311 3.95 -0.24 19.41
C LEU A 311 5.31 -0.01 20.09
N MET A 312 5.73 1.25 20.27
CA MET A 312 7.00 1.56 20.93
C MET A 312 6.99 1.15 22.41
N ASN A 313 5.88 1.38 23.12
CA ASN A 313 5.75 0.93 24.51
C ASN A 313 5.87 -0.60 24.62
N ALA A 314 5.24 -1.34 23.69
CA ALA A 314 5.34 -2.79 23.64
C ALA A 314 6.77 -3.27 23.33
N CYS A 315 7.47 -2.63 22.38
CA CYS A 315 8.87 -2.92 22.05
C CYS A 315 9.79 -2.69 23.26
N ILE A 316 9.61 -1.58 23.99
CA ILE A 316 10.37 -1.25 25.20
C ILE A 316 10.09 -2.29 26.29
N ALA A 317 8.83 -2.68 26.53
CA ALA A 317 8.44 -3.67 27.52
C ALA A 317 9.04 -5.05 27.21
N LEU A 318 8.94 -5.52 25.94
CA LEU A 318 9.52 -6.79 25.48
C LEU A 318 11.04 -6.80 25.61
N THR A 319 11.71 -5.71 25.21
CA THR A 319 13.17 -5.59 25.36
C THR A 319 13.60 -5.64 26.81
N SER A 320 12.81 -5.01 27.72
CA SER A 320 13.10 -5.00 29.15
C SER A 320 12.87 -6.36 29.82
N SER A 321 11.86 -7.12 29.39
CA SER A 321 11.61 -8.49 29.83
C SER A 321 12.75 -9.44 29.43
N ARG A 322 13.23 -9.35 28.20
CA ARG A 322 14.38 -10.14 27.70
C ARG A 322 15.68 -9.85 28.44
N GLU A 323 15.89 -8.63 28.92
CA GLU A 323 17.09 -8.25 29.68
C GLU A 323 17.13 -8.87 31.08
N LYS A 324 15.98 -8.92 31.76
CA LYS A 324 15.88 -9.39 33.13
C LYS A 324 15.86 -10.91 33.27
N ASN A 325 15.91 -11.67 32.16
CA ASN A 325 15.57 -13.11 32.15
C ASN A 325 14.31 -13.42 32.97
N ALA A 326 13.43 -12.42 33.14
CA ALA A 326 12.16 -12.53 33.78
C ALA A 326 11.23 -13.45 32.97
N SER A 327 10.20 -14.00 33.59
CA SER A 327 9.13 -14.68 32.85
C SER A 327 8.72 -13.77 31.67
N LEU A 328 8.67 -14.36 30.47
CA LEU A 328 8.27 -13.64 29.24
C LEU A 328 7.03 -12.82 29.55
N LEU A 329 7.04 -11.55 29.13
CA LEU A 329 5.85 -10.70 29.21
C LEU A 329 4.64 -11.50 28.72
N ASP A 330 3.58 -11.61 29.53
CA ASP A 330 2.40 -12.37 29.16
C ASP A 330 1.67 -11.73 27.98
N ASP A 331 0.96 -12.53 27.17
CA ASP A 331 0.19 -12.03 26.03
C ASP A 331 -0.91 -11.06 26.49
N ASP A 332 -1.52 -11.27 27.64
CA ASP A 332 -2.52 -10.36 28.22
C ASP A 332 -1.93 -8.98 28.59
N GLU A 333 -0.68 -8.94 29.02
CA GLU A 333 0.04 -7.67 29.25
C GLU A 333 0.37 -6.96 27.93
N LEU A 334 0.74 -7.72 26.91
CA LEU A 334 0.98 -7.19 25.57
C LEU A 334 -0.32 -6.59 24.98
N PHE A 335 -1.46 -7.24 25.18
CA PHE A 335 -2.77 -6.73 24.74
C PHE A 335 -3.24 -5.50 25.51
N LYS A 336 -2.80 -5.31 26.75
CA LYS A 336 -3.04 -4.03 27.45
C LYS A 336 -2.25 -2.88 26.83
N LEU A 337 -1.04 -3.15 26.31
CA LEU A 337 -0.21 -2.15 25.62
C LEU A 337 -0.70 -1.85 24.21
N ILE A 338 -1.21 -2.85 23.48
CA ILE A 338 -1.75 -2.74 22.12
C ILE A 338 -3.17 -3.32 22.13
N PRO A 339 -4.18 -2.55 22.55
CA PRO A 339 -5.53 -3.06 22.75
C PRO A 339 -6.28 -3.35 21.43
N GLY A 340 -5.81 -2.84 20.31
CA GLY A 340 -6.40 -3.04 18.99
C GLY A 340 -5.72 -2.22 17.89
N PRO A 341 -6.06 -2.41 16.62
CA PRO A 341 -5.61 -1.56 15.53
C PRO A 341 -5.96 -0.09 15.73
N ASP A 342 -5.22 0.78 15.04
CA ASP A 342 -5.48 2.22 14.99
C ASP A 342 -5.54 2.68 13.54
N PHE A 343 -6.75 2.85 13.04
CA PHE A 343 -6.99 3.17 11.63
C PHE A 343 -6.81 4.67 11.35
N PRO A 344 -6.23 5.06 10.22
CA PRO A 344 -6.01 6.47 9.86
C PRO A 344 -7.31 7.27 9.75
N THR A 345 -8.41 6.62 9.40
CA THR A 345 -9.75 7.23 9.27
C THR A 345 -10.53 7.32 10.59
N GLY A 346 -9.95 6.89 11.72
CA GLY A 346 -10.63 6.85 13.02
C GLY A 346 -11.60 5.68 13.11
N ALA A 347 -12.88 5.98 13.35
CA ALA A 347 -13.95 5.03 13.59
C ALA A 347 -13.89 4.29 14.95
N SER A 348 -14.87 3.43 15.26
CA SER A 348 -14.91 2.64 16.48
C SER A 348 -14.76 1.16 16.17
N ILE A 349 -13.94 0.45 16.96
CA ILE A 349 -13.85 -1.01 16.98
C ILE A 349 -14.84 -1.53 18.01
N LEU A 350 -15.66 -2.52 17.61
CA LEU A 350 -16.62 -3.16 18.49
C LEU A 350 -16.05 -4.47 19.04
N GLY A 351 -15.97 -4.55 20.37
CA GLY A 351 -15.46 -5.73 21.06
C GLY A 351 -13.93 -5.84 21.05
N SER A 352 -13.33 -6.10 22.20
CA SER A 352 -11.88 -6.31 22.35
C SER A 352 -11.45 -7.75 22.06
N GLU A 353 -12.37 -8.72 22.19
CA GLU A 353 -12.09 -10.15 22.05
C GLU A 353 -11.70 -10.54 20.62
N ASP A 354 -12.29 -9.91 19.61
CA ASP A 354 -11.97 -10.18 18.21
C ASP A 354 -10.57 -9.68 17.85
N SER A 355 -10.15 -8.54 18.43
CA SER A 355 -8.77 -8.06 18.31
C SER A 355 -7.78 -9.03 18.95
N LYS A 356 -8.09 -9.58 20.13
CA LYS A 356 -7.27 -10.61 20.79
C LYS A 356 -7.17 -11.87 19.96
N LYS A 357 -8.28 -12.37 19.41
CA LYS A 357 -8.29 -13.54 18.51
C LYS A 357 -7.40 -13.32 17.30
N LEU A 358 -7.49 -12.14 16.64
CA LEU A 358 -6.63 -11.80 15.52
C LEU A 358 -5.15 -11.81 15.92
N TYR A 359 -4.80 -11.24 17.07
CA TYR A 359 -3.42 -11.12 17.52
C TYR A 359 -2.80 -12.46 17.93
N THR A 360 -3.60 -13.38 18.48
CA THR A 360 -3.12 -14.70 18.90
C THR A 360 -3.05 -15.71 17.76
N SER A 361 -4.01 -15.68 16.82
CA SER A 361 -4.07 -16.66 15.73
C SER A 361 -3.45 -16.16 14.41
N GLY A 362 -3.23 -14.85 14.28
CA GLY A 362 -2.83 -14.22 13.02
C GLY A 362 -3.94 -14.19 11.95
N ASN A 363 -5.17 -14.56 12.30
CA ASN A 363 -6.33 -14.53 11.40
C ASN A 363 -7.60 -14.26 12.18
N GLY A 364 -8.40 -13.29 11.75
CA GLY A 364 -9.66 -12.94 12.41
C GLY A 364 -10.34 -11.75 11.77
N GLY A 365 -11.60 -11.51 12.15
CA GLY A 365 -12.38 -10.38 11.69
C GLY A 365 -12.60 -9.39 12.83
N ILE A 366 -12.37 -8.12 12.60
CA ILE A 366 -12.62 -7.01 13.55
C ILE A 366 -13.77 -6.18 12.99
N ILE A 367 -14.80 -5.95 13.81
CA ILE A 367 -15.93 -5.11 13.40
C ILE A 367 -15.58 -3.64 13.62
N ILE A 368 -15.67 -2.85 12.56
CA ILE A 368 -15.42 -1.41 12.57
C ILE A 368 -16.73 -0.70 12.27
N ARG A 369 -17.06 0.29 13.08
CA ARG A 369 -18.28 1.11 12.96
C ARG A 369 -17.93 2.59 12.80
N ALA A 370 -18.62 3.27 11.88
CA ALA A 370 -18.52 4.71 11.68
C ALA A 370 -18.94 5.48 12.97
N VAL A 371 -18.29 6.60 13.23
CA VAL A 371 -18.72 7.51 14.30
C VAL A 371 -19.86 8.38 13.78
N THR A 372 -20.99 8.32 14.49
CA THR A 372 -22.22 9.03 14.11
C THR A 372 -22.76 9.83 15.27
N ASN A 373 -23.12 11.09 15.03
CA ASN A 373 -23.70 12.01 16.00
C ASN A 373 -25.11 12.41 15.59
N LEU A 374 -25.99 12.63 16.58
CA LEU A 374 -27.34 13.13 16.32
C LEU A 374 -27.36 14.63 16.53
N GLU A 375 -27.68 15.39 15.48
CA GLU A 375 -27.83 16.85 15.53
C GLU A 375 -29.20 17.27 15.12
N GLN A 376 -29.62 18.46 15.60
CA GLN A 376 -30.83 19.12 15.16
C GLN A 376 -30.46 20.21 14.16
N ILE A 377 -30.85 20.03 12.90
CA ILE A 377 -30.55 20.97 11.81
C ILE A 377 -31.83 21.84 11.55
N LYS A 378 -31.60 23.12 11.26
CA LYS A 378 -32.70 24.04 10.79
C LYS A 378 -33.07 23.62 9.38
N GLY A 379 -34.22 22.98 9.19
CA GLY A 379 -34.73 22.63 7.88
C GLY A 379 -35.16 23.90 7.08
N ALA A 380 -35.26 23.75 5.76
CA ALA A 380 -35.59 24.83 4.80
C ALA A 380 -36.85 25.65 5.08
N LYS A 381 -37.71 25.20 5.98
CA LYS A 381 -38.94 25.92 6.44
C LYS A 381 -38.87 26.38 7.91
N GLY A 382 -37.65 26.53 8.47
CA GLY A 382 -37.46 27.04 9.84
C GLY A 382 -37.87 26.06 10.96
N LYS A 383 -38.21 24.82 10.65
CA LYS A 383 -38.51 23.76 11.64
C LYS A 383 -37.32 22.89 11.83
N ASN A 384 -36.91 22.67 13.09
CA ASN A 384 -35.80 21.75 13.42
C ASN A 384 -36.12 20.33 12.95
N ARG A 385 -35.16 19.70 12.30
CA ARG A 385 -35.15 18.29 11.92
C ARG A 385 -33.99 17.60 12.58
N SER A 386 -34.17 16.35 12.99
CA SER A 386 -33.07 15.53 13.44
C SER A 386 -32.27 15.01 12.23
N ALA A 387 -30.98 15.04 12.32
CA ALA A 387 -30.10 14.47 11.32
C ALA A 387 -29.05 13.58 12.00
N ILE A 388 -28.62 12.53 11.31
CA ILE A 388 -27.48 11.71 11.67
C ILE A 388 -26.28 12.27 10.91
N ILE A 389 -25.28 12.73 11.64
CA ILE A 389 -24.03 13.25 11.09
C ILE A 389 -22.97 12.18 11.24
N VAL A 390 -22.36 11.78 10.12
CA VAL A 390 -21.22 10.86 10.13
C VAL A 390 -19.94 11.68 10.04
N THR A 391 -19.08 11.53 11.04
CA THR A 391 -17.81 12.28 11.15
C THR A 391 -16.60 11.42 10.85
N GLU A 392 -16.69 10.11 11.06
CA GLU A 392 -15.60 9.17 10.79
C GLU A 392 -16.15 7.93 10.09
N LEU A 393 -15.41 7.42 9.12
CA LEU A 393 -15.79 6.24 8.33
C LEU A 393 -14.88 5.04 8.63
N PRO A 394 -15.39 3.81 8.50
CA PRO A 394 -14.55 2.62 8.59
C PRO A 394 -13.44 2.64 7.54
N TYR A 395 -12.30 2.09 7.90
CA TYR A 395 -11.12 2.02 7.04
C TYR A 395 -11.40 1.34 5.70
N GLN A 396 -10.87 1.90 4.62
CA GLN A 396 -11.06 1.45 3.23
C GLN A 396 -12.49 1.60 2.67
N VAL A 397 -13.38 2.30 3.36
CA VAL A 397 -14.71 2.60 2.83
C VAL A 397 -14.66 3.86 1.96
N ASN A 398 -15.14 3.74 0.73
CA ASN A 398 -15.32 4.88 -0.18
C ASN A 398 -16.58 5.66 0.20
N LYS A 399 -16.44 6.96 0.51
CA LYS A 399 -17.53 7.84 0.95
C LYS A 399 -18.59 8.05 -0.14
N ALA A 400 -18.17 8.32 -1.38
CA ALA A 400 -19.10 8.56 -2.49
C ALA A 400 -19.94 7.31 -2.81
N ALA A 401 -19.31 6.14 -2.89
CA ALA A 401 -19.99 4.86 -3.11
C ALA A 401 -20.94 4.50 -1.95
N LEU A 402 -20.57 4.86 -0.71
CA LEU A 402 -21.42 4.68 0.47
C LEU A 402 -22.67 5.56 0.35
N MET A 403 -22.53 6.83 -0.01
CA MET A 403 -23.65 7.76 -0.21
C MET A 403 -24.61 7.27 -1.29
N GLU A 404 -24.07 6.85 -2.43
CA GLU A 404 -24.86 6.25 -3.51
C GLU A 404 -25.63 5.01 -3.04
N LYS A 405 -24.98 4.11 -2.29
CA LYS A 405 -25.61 2.92 -1.73
C LYS A 405 -26.75 3.28 -0.77
N ILE A 406 -26.57 4.29 0.09
CA ILE A 406 -27.61 4.76 0.99
C ILE A 406 -28.79 5.31 0.16
N ALA A 407 -28.55 6.16 -0.83
CA ALA A 407 -29.57 6.73 -1.70
C ALA A 407 -30.37 5.63 -2.43
N ASN A 408 -29.69 4.61 -2.97
CA ASN A 408 -30.32 3.46 -3.62
C ASN A 408 -31.22 2.67 -2.65
N LEU A 409 -30.75 2.42 -1.41
CA LEU A 409 -31.54 1.72 -0.38
C LEU A 409 -32.79 2.52 0.05
N VAL A 410 -32.71 3.87 0.05
CA VAL A 410 -33.85 4.74 0.33
C VAL A 410 -34.87 4.72 -0.83
N ASN A 411 -34.40 4.80 -2.07
CA ASN A 411 -35.23 4.73 -3.28
C ASN A 411 -35.94 3.37 -3.39
N ASP A 412 -35.24 2.28 -3.08
CA ASP A 412 -35.79 0.91 -3.03
C ASP A 412 -36.74 0.67 -1.83
N LYS A 413 -36.90 1.67 -0.95
CA LYS A 413 -37.69 1.55 0.29
C LYS A 413 -37.21 0.46 1.24
N LYS A 414 -35.94 0.09 1.16
CA LYS A 414 -35.30 -0.89 2.08
C LYS A 414 -34.91 -0.21 3.39
N ILE A 415 -34.66 1.10 3.37
CA ILE A 415 -34.48 1.96 4.55
C ILE A 415 -35.53 3.07 4.46
N ASP A 416 -36.41 3.19 5.45
CA ASP A 416 -37.35 4.30 5.58
C ASP A 416 -36.88 5.26 6.67
N GLY A 417 -37.42 6.47 6.67
CA GLY A 417 -37.11 7.49 7.70
C GLY A 417 -36.05 8.51 7.27
N ILE A 418 -35.38 8.35 6.13
CA ILE A 418 -34.44 9.35 5.57
C ILE A 418 -35.20 10.29 4.63
N SER A 419 -34.97 11.59 4.80
CA SER A 419 -35.56 12.67 4.00
C SER A 419 -34.61 13.19 2.94
N ASP A 420 -33.33 13.37 3.27
CA ASP A 420 -32.29 13.92 2.39
C ASP A 420 -30.90 13.41 2.80
N LEU A 421 -29.98 13.46 1.86
CA LEU A 421 -28.60 13.02 2.05
C LEU A 421 -27.67 14.06 1.42
N ARG A 422 -26.76 14.64 2.20
CA ARG A 422 -25.80 15.65 1.73
C ARG A 422 -24.39 15.34 2.21
N ASP A 423 -23.42 15.74 1.42
CA ASP A 423 -22.03 15.80 1.78
C ASP A 423 -21.65 17.25 2.09
N GLU A 424 -21.26 17.50 3.32
CA GLU A 424 -20.77 18.79 3.80
C GLU A 424 -19.30 18.67 4.26
N SER A 425 -18.57 17.63 3.78
CA SER A 425 -17.17 17.42 4.11
C SER A 425 -16.31 18.54 3.55
N ASP A 426 -15.36 19.00 4.33
CA ASP A 426 -14.42 20.07 4.00
C ASP A 426 -12.98 19.69 4.38
N ARG A 427 -12.10 20.70 4.51
CA ARG A 427 -10.69 20.50 4.90
C ARG A 427 -10.53 20.10 6.37
N ASP A 428 -11.52 20.37 7.19
CA ASP A 428 -11.50 20.09 8.62
C ASP A 428 -11.93 18.64 8.93
N GLY A 429 -12.59 17.97 7.97
CA GLY A 429 -12.93 16.56 8.10
C GLY A 429 -14.16 16.11 7.33
N ILE A 430 -14.56 14.87 7.59
CA ILE A 430 -15.74 14.23 7.00
C ILE A 430 -16.98 14.74 7.74
N ARG A 431 -17.97 15.21 6.99
CA ARG A 431 -19.28 15.58 7.48
C ARG A 431 -20.37 15.13 6.50
N MET A 432 -20.79 13.89 6.62
CA MET A 432 -21.91 13.37 5.83
C MET A 432 -23.22 13.55 6.64
N VAL A 433 -24.17 14.27 6.10
CA VAL A 433 -25.43 14.66 6.74
C VAL A 433 -26.59 13.82 6.20
N ILE A 434 -27.25 13.05 7.06
CA ILE A 434 -28.41 12.22 6.76
C ILE A 434 -29.62 12.83 7.47
N GLU A 435 -30.44 13.63 6.74
CA GLU A 435 -31.62 14.24 7.30
C GLU A 435 -32.74 13.21 7.49
N LEU A 436 -33.40 13.24 8.65
CA LEU A 436 -34.46 12.31 8.98
C LEU A 436 -35.85 12.92 8.69
N LYS A 437 -36.83 12.06 8.38
CA LYS A 437 -38.25 12.44 8.34
C LYS A 437 -38.72 12.73 9.76
N ARG A 438 -39.80 13.57 9.89
CA ARG A 438 -40.30 14.01 11.19
C ARG A 438 -40.74 12.89 12.14
N ASP A 439 -41.25 11.81 11.57
CA ASP A 439 -41.79 10.68 12.32
C ASP A 439 -40.79 9.55 12.48
N ALA A 440 -39.56 9.73 11.98
CA ALA A 440 -38.51 8.73 12.05
C ALA A 440 -37.87 8.71 13.45
N VAL A 441 -37.62 7.51 13.95
CA VAL A 441 -36.84 7.28 15.16
C VAL A 441 -35.37 7.18 14.74
N ALA A 442 -34.54 8.12 15.18
CA ALA A 442 -33.17 8.23 14.75
C ALA A 442 -32.34 6.92 15.01
N ALA A 443 -32.54 6.32 16.19
CA ALA A 443 -31.84 5.07 16.56
C ALA A 443 -32.20 3.89 15.64
N VAL A 444 -33.47 3.77 15.21
CA VAL A 444 -33.89 2.71 14.27
C VAL A 444 -33.25 2.91 12.89
N VAL A 445 -33.21 4.16 12.40
CA VAL A 445 -32.60 4.48 11.11
C VAL A 445 -31.09 4.21 11.18
N GLN A 446 -30.44 4.63 12.25
CA GLN A 446 -29.02 4.41 12.51
C GLN A 446 -28.67 2.93 12.53
N ASN A 447 -29.43 2.10 13.25
CA ASN A 447 -29.24 0.66 13.31
C ASN A 447 -29.44 0.00 11.93
N ASN A 448 -30.45 0.41 11.16
CA ASN A 448 -30.66 -0.05 9.79
C ASN A 448 -29.52 0.35 8.86
N LEU A 449 -28.93 1.53 9.04
CA LEU A 449 -27.77 1.98 8.30
C LEU A 449 -26.55 1.10 8.61
N PHE A 450 -26.28 0.80 9.88
CA PHE A 450 -25.18 -0.10 10.26
C PHE A 450 -25.37 -1.52 9.72
N LYS A 451 -26.58 -2.08 9.75
CA LYS A 451 -26.87 -3.44 9.26
C LYS A 451 -26.83 -3.57 7.74
N LYS A 452 -27.15 -2.52 6.96
CA LYS A 452 -27.37 -2.62 5.51
C LYS A 452 -26.32 -1.90 4.66
N THR A 453 -25.45 -1.12 5.28
CA THR A 453 -24.46 -0.30 4.57
C THR A 453 -23.05 -0.49 5.16
N PRO A 454 -21.98 -0.10 4.43
CA PRO A 454 -20.62 -0.11 4.93
C PRO A 454 -20.31 0.88 6.07
N LEU A 455 -21.31 1.54 6.68
CA LEU A 455 -21.12 2.29 7.93
C LEU A 455 -20.69 1.38 9.09
N GLN A 456 -20.98 0.09 8.99
CA GLN A 456 -20.36 -0.96 9.79
C GLN A 456 -19.84 -2.03 8.85
N THR A 457 -18.58 -2.40 9.00
CA THR A 457 -17.92 -3.41 8.18
C THR A 457 -16.98 -4.26 9.03
N THR A 458 -16.64 -5.43 8.52
CA THR A 458 -15.67 -6.32 9.17
C THR A 458 -14.34 -6.25 8.43
N PHE A 459 -13.29 -5.84 9.13
CA PHE A 459 -11.93 -5.93 8.63
C PHE A 459 -11.42 -7.36 8.85
N SER A 460 -11.21 -8.10 7.75
CA SER A 460 -10.69 -9.46 7.79
C SER A 460 -9.16 -9.42 7.85
N GLY A 461 -8.60 -9.50 9.06
CA GLY A 461 -7.15 -9.55 9.28
C GLY A 461 -6.58 -10.91 8.90
N ASN A 462 -5.45 -10.91 8.22
CA ASN A 462 -4.64 -12.10 7.90
C ASN A 462 -3.16 -11.72 7.94
N PHE A 463 -2.49 -12.11 9.02
CA PHE A 463 -1.10 -11.75 9.30
C PHE A 463 -0.17 -12.70 8.57
N LEU A 464 0.24 -12.33 7.38
CA LEU A 464 1.17 -13.08 6.53
C LEU A 464 2.28 -12.15 6.05
N ALA A 465 3.53 -12.53 6.23
CA ALA A 465 4.69 -11.78 5.75
C ALA A 465 5.84 -12.74 5.39
N ILE A 466 6.84 -12.20 4.72
CA ILE A 466 8.06 -12.94 4.44
C ILE A 466 8.95 -12.83 5.68
N MET A 467 9.36 -13.99 6.20
CA MET A 467 10.23 -14.17 7.37
C MET A 467 11.42 -15.07 7.01
N GLY A 468 12.27 -15.42 7.98
CA GLY A 468 13.41 -16.31 7.75
C GLY A 468 14.37 -15.76 6.70
N ASP A 469 14.92 -14.57 6.96
CA ASP A 469 15.88 -13.86 6.10
C ASP A 469 15.35 -13.55 4.69
N GLY A 470 14.03 -13.31 4.57
CA GLY A 470 13.41 -12.93 3.32
C GLY A 470 13.03 -14.11 2.40
N THR A 471 13.02 -15.35 2.91
CA THR A 471 12.83 -16.54 2.07
C THR A 471 11.51 -17.28 2.26
N LYS A 472 10.86 -17.14 3.43
CA LYS A 472 9.70 -17.97 3.80
C LYS A 472 8.44 -17.11 4.06
N PRO A 473 7.37 -17.26 3.27
CA PRO A 473 6.08 -16.71 3.63
C PRO A 473 5.52 -17.47 4.84
N GLN A 474 5.25 -16.76 5.92
CA GLN A 474 4.79 -17.35 7.17
C GLN A 474 3.67 -16.51 7.78
N ARG A 475 2.66 -17.20 8.35
CA ARG A 475 1.67 -16.58 9.22
C ARG A 475 2.31 -16.28 10.57
N PHE A 476 2.03 -15.12 11.12
CA PHE A 476 2.60 -14.66 12.37
C PHE A 476 1.52 -14.17 13.34
N THR A 477 1.86 -14.09 14.62
CA THR A 477 1.07 -13.47 15.68
C THR A 477 1.63 -12.09 15.99
N LEU A 478 0.88 -11.27 16.73
CA LEU A 478 1.39 -9.96 17.15
C LEU A 478 2.75 -10.07 17.87
N ARG A 479 2.84 -11.01 18.80
CA ARG A 479 4.08 -11.28 19.54
C ARG A 479 5.22 -11.68 18.62
N SER A 480 5.00 -12.66 17.75
CA SER A 480 6.06 -13.15 16.86
C SER A 480 6.55 -12.10 15.88
N ALA A 481 5.67 -11.17 15.45
CA ALA A 481 6.08 -10.03 14.60
C ALA A 481 6.99 -9.06 15.37
N LEU A 482 6.63 -8.72 16.59
CA LEU A 482 7.44 -7.83 17.44
C LEU A 482 8.77 -8.48 17.81
N ASP A 483 8.76 -9.76 18.20
CA ASP A 483 9.98 -10.51 18.52
C ASP A 483 10.94 -10.56 17.32
N TYR A 484 10.42 -10.88 16.11
CA TYR A 484 11.22 -10.92 14.89
C TYR A 484 11.80 -9.54 14.52
N PHE A 485 11.01 -8.48 14.67
CA PHE A 485 11.49 -7.11 14.48
C PHE A 485 12.59 -6.74 15.49
N LEU A 486 12.42 -7.08 16.76
CA LEU A 486 13.42 -6.81 17.81
C LEU A 486 14.75 -7.54 17.55
N ASP A 487 14.70 -8.79 17.11
CA ASP A 487 15.88 -9.57 16.73
C ASP A 487 16.60 -8.98 15.51
N PHE A 488 15.82 -8.53 14.52
CA PHE A 488 16.37 -7.82 13.37
C PHE A 488 17.01 -6.48 13.79
N ARG A 489 16.36 -5.67 14.63
CA ARG A 489 16.94 -4.41 15.08
C ARG A 489 18.19 -4.62 15.93
N PHE A 490 18.20 -5.62 16.78
CA PHE A 490 19.35 -6.01 17.57
C PHE A 490 20.56 -6.35 16.65
N SER A 491 20.37 -7.18 15.65
CA SER A 491 21.42 -7.53 14.68
C SER A 491 21.90 -6.33 13.88
N THR A 492 20.97 -5.43 13.49
CA THR A 492 21.29 -4.19 12.76
C THR A 492 22.17 -3.25 13.58
N ILE A 493 21.86 -3.08 14.88
CA ILE A 493 22.68 -2.25 15.77
C ILE A 493 24.07 -2.88 15.94
N ARG A 494 24.17 -4.18 16.11
CA ARG A 494 25.50 -4.87 16.21
C ARG A 494 26.33 -4.69 14.94
N ARG A 495 25.74 -4.83 13.75
CA ARG A 495 26.43 -4.59 12.46
C ARG A 495 26.89 -3.14 12.36
N LYS A 496 26.00 -2.18 12.65
CA LYS A 496 26.33 -0.73 12.71
C LYS A 496 27.52 -0.47 13.62
N THR A 497 27.47 -1.00 14.85
CA THR A 497 28.54 -0.83 15.86
C THR A 497 29.85 -1.44 15.37
N GLY A 498 29.84 -2.63 14.79
CA GLY A 498 31.03 -3.28 14.22
C GLY A 498 31.67 -2.45 13.10
N TYR A 499 30.85 -1.93 12.17
CA TYR A 499 31.33 -1.04 11.10
C TYR A 499 31.94 0.24 11.67
N GLN A 500 31.24 0.88 12.65
CA GLN A 500 31.77 2.08 13.31
C GLN A 500 33.06 1.81 14.04
N LEU A 501 33.17 0.68 14.76
CA LEU A 501 34.38 0.26 15.45
C LEU A 501 35.55 0.06 14.46
N GLN A 502 35.32 -0.60 13.34
CA GLN A 502 36.34 -0.78 12.30
C GLN A 502 36.80 0.58 11.76
N LYS A 503 35.88 1.50 11.49
CA LYS A 503 36.18 2.85 11.00
C LYS A 503 36.98 3.67 12.02
N VAL A 504 36.57 3.65 13.29
CA VAL A 504 37.25 4.33 14.40
C VAL A 504 38.63 3.74 14.63
N SER A 505 38.76 2.39 14.66
CA SER A 505 40.03 1.69 14.82
C SER A 505 41.00 1.96 13.67
N SER A 506 40.51 1.96 12.42
CA SER A 506 41.35 2.32 11.26
C SER A 506 41.82 3.77 11.32
N ARG A 507 40.95 4.69 11.75
CA ARG A 507 41.35 6.10 11.91
C ARG A 507 42.32 6.30 13.08
N ALA A 508 42.09 5.65 14.22
CA ALA A 508 42.99 5.67 15.36
C ALA A 508 44.39 5.16 14.99
N HIS A 509 44.45 4.06 14.26
CA HIS A 509 45.70 3.49 13.75
C HIS A 509 46.49 4.48 12.88
N ILE A 510 45.81 5.21 11.99
CA ILE A 510 46.45 6.25 11.17
C ILE A 510 46.97 7.39 12.05
N VAL A 511 46.14 7.87 13.02
CA VAL A 511 46.51 8.95 13.92
C VAL A 511 47.74 8.59 14.80
N ASP A 512 47.82 7.32 15.26
CA ASP A 512 48.99 6.82 15.98
C ASP A 512 50.26 6.91 15.13
N GLY A 513 50.22 6.50 13.90
CA GLY A 513 51.33 6.61 12.96
C GLY A 513 51.76 8.07 12.71
N LEU A 514 50.79 8.98 12.55
CA LEU A 514 51.05 10.40 12.39
C LEU A 514 51.71 10.99 13.65
N LEU A 515 51.26 10.62 14.84
CA LEU A 515 51.85 11.10 16.10
C LEU A 515 53.30 10.61 16.29
N VAL A 516 53.65 9.37 15.89
CA VAL A 516 55.01 8.86 15.86
C VAL A 516 55.86 9.75 14.93
N ALA A 517 55.37 10.02 13.71
CA ALA A 517 56.06 10.90 12.77
C ALA A 517 56.23 12.33 13.27
N PHE A 518 55.22 12.88 13.98
CA PHE A 518 55.28 14.23 14.58
C PHE A 518 56.29 14.32 15.78
N ASN A 519 56.54 13.21 16.46
CA ASN A 519 57.52 13.19 17.55
C ASN A 519 58.96 13.23 17.03
N SER A 520 59.19 12.78 15.80
CA SER A 520 60.53 12.64 15.16
C SER A 520 60.54 13.28 13.77
N VAL A 521 60.02 14.52 13.65
CA VAL A 521 59.80 15.20 12.34
C VAL A 521 61.08 15.30 11.53
N ASP A 522 62.20 15.73 12.18
CA ASP A 522 63.45 15.99 11.49
C ASP A 522 63.99 14.68 10.87
N GLU A 523 63.95 13.57 11.62
CA GLU A 523 64.39 12.24 11.14
C GLU A 523 63.47 11.69 10.03
N VAL A 524 62.18 11.97 10.09
CA VAL A 524 61.22 11.57 9.06
C VAL A 524 61.51 12.33 7.76
N ILE A 525 61.73 13.64 7.84
CA ILE A 525 62.10 14.48 6.67
C ILE A 525 63.41 14.04 6.06
N GLU A 526 64.44 13.74 6.88
CA GLU A 526 65.71 13.25 6.42
C GLU A 526 65.60 11.91 5.71
N THR A 527 64.82 10.96 6.27
CA THR A 527 64.53 9.66 5.68
C THR A 527 63.81 9.78 4.34
N ILE A 528 62.85 10.69 4.23
CA ILE A 528 62.10 10.93 2.98
C ILE A 528 63.00 11.54 1.92
N ARG A 529 63.87 12.51 2.29
CA ARG A 529 64.80 13.13 1.34
C ARG A 529 65.93 12.20 0.86
N ALA A 530 66.33 11.22 1.65
CA ALA A 530 67.34 10.21 1.28
C ALA A 530 66.77 9.14 0.31
N ALA A 531 65.48 9.00 0.21
CA ALA A 531 64.84 8.03 -0.68
C ALA A 531 64.70 8.57 -2.11
N SER A 532 65.01 7.74 -3.08
CA SER A 532 64.91 8.06 -4.52
C SER A 532 63.48 7.88 -5.09
N ASP A 533 62.63 7.11 -4.43
CA ASP A 533 61.24 6.84 -4.84
C ASP A 533 60.36 6.68 -3.63
N GLN A 534 59.04 6.91 -3.84
CA GLN A 534 58.00 6.83 -2.80
C GLN A 534 57.92 5.40 -2.16
N ASN A 535 58.11 4.35 -2.94
CA ASN A 535 58.10 2.98 -2.43
C ASN A 535 59.30 2.70 -1.50
N ILE A 536 60.50 3.25 -1.83
CA ILE A 536 61.68 3.14 -1.00
C ILE A 536 61.53 3.98 0.28
N ALA A 537 60.94 5.19 0.18
CA ALA A 537 60.59 6.00 1.33
C ALA A 537 59.63 5.28 2.29
N ASN A 538 58.57 4.67 1.77
CA ASN A 538 57.65 3.82 2.54
C ASN A 538 58.36 2.69 3.28
N ALA A 539 59.21 1.92 2.58
CA ALA A 539 59.91 0.80 3.17
C ALA A 539 60.89 1.28 4.27
N ALA A 540 61.58 2.44 4.07
CA ALA A 540 62.49 3.02 5.02
C ALA A 540 61.78 3.54 6.29
N LEU A 541 60.64 4.20 6.12
CA LEU A 541 59.80 4.67 7.23
C LEU A 541 59.21 3.52 8.05
N CYS A 542 58.71 2.48 7.37
CA CYS A 542 58.21 1.27 8.05
C CYS A 542 59.28 0.60 8.88
N LYS A 543 60.52 0.51 8.35
CA LYS A 543 61.63 -0.18 9.00
C LYS A 543 62.23 0.63 10.16
N LYS A 544 62.33 1.97 10.00
CA LYS A 544 62.97 2.87 11.00
C LYS A 544 62.04 3.20 12.18
N PHE A 545 60.74 3.42 11.91
CA PHE A 545 59.79 3.87 12.93
C PHE A 545 58.76 2.78 13.31
N ASN A 546 58.91 1.54 12.86
CA ASN A 546 57.96 0.44 13.07
C ASN A 546 56.51 0.80 12.63
N LEU A 547 56.37 1.57 11.54
CA LEU A 547 55.09 1.92 10.99
C LEU A 547 54.57 0.85 10.06
N THR A 548 53.25 0.72 10.03
CA THR A 548 52.59 -0.08 8.99
C THR A 548 52.59 0.66 7.65
N LYS A 549 52.39 -0.06 6.55
CA LYS A 549 52.31 0.56 5.21
C LYS A 549 51.25 1.65 5.13
N THR A 550 50.08 1.42 5.71
CA THR A 550 48.99 2.39 5.74
C THR A 550 49.33 3.66 6.54
N GLN A 551 50.06 3.50 7.63
CA GLN A 551 50.58 4.64 8.43
C GLN A 551 51.65 5.42 7.67
N SER A 552 52.58 4.74 7.02
CA SER A 552 53.63 5.34 6.22
C SER A 552 53.06 6.12 5.01
N ASP A 553 52.07 5.54 4.30
CA ASP A 553 51.35 6.22 3.22
C ASP A 553 50.64 7.48 3.72
N ALA A 554 50.02 7.43 4.90
CA ALA A 554 49.37 8.57 5.53
C ALA A 554 50.39 9.66 5.90
N VAL A 555 51.59 9.30 6.40
CA VAL A 555 52.67 10.27 6.70
C VAL A 555 53.20 10.92 5.42
N LEU A 556 53.43 10.15 4.35
CA LEU A 556 53.90 10.68 3.06
C LEU A 556 52.86 11.59 2.37
N SER A 557 51.56 11.37 2.60
CA SER A 557 50.49 12.21 2.05
C SER A 557 50.33 13.55 2.77
N GLN A 558 50.99 13.75 3.95
CA GLN A 558 50.86 14.96 4.73
C GLN A 558 51.60 16.13 4.08
N LYS A 559 50.95 17.28 4.04
CA LYS A 559 51.59 18.54 3.60
C LYS A 559 52.53 19.08 4.69
N LEU A 560 53.74 19.56 4.32
CA LEU A 560 54.70 20.15 5.25
C LEU A 560 54.09 21.29 6.09
N SER A 561 53.14 22.05 5.55
CA SER A 561 52.42 23.11 6.27
C SER A 561 51.56 22.59 7.44
N GLN A 562 51.29 21.31 7.48
CA GLN A 562 50.50 20.65 8.55
C GLN A 562 51.38 20.15 9.71
N LEU A 563 52.68 20.15 9.56
CA LEU A 563 53.65 19.72 10.58
C LEU A 563 53.91 20.81 11.66
N THR A 564 52.85 21.43 12.18
CA THR A 564 52.94 22.46 13.23
C THR A 564 52.54 21.89 14.59
N ARG A 565 53.03 22.51 15.69
CA ARG A 565 52.65 22.13 17.07
C ARG A 565 51.14 22.14 17.29
N LEU A 566 50.43 23.09 16.72
CA LEU A 566 48.94 23.17 16.81
C LEU A 566 48.26 21.96 16.21
N ASN A 567 48.81 21.36 15.17
CA ASN A 567 48.24 20.14 14.56
C ASN A 567 48.59 18.90 15.39
N LYS A 568 49.74 18.85 16.05
CA LYS A 568 50.07 17.78 17.00
C LYS A 568 49.08 17.74 18.15
N ASP A 569 48.73 18.89 18.75
CA ASP A 569 47.75 18.99 19.84
C ASP A 569 46.34 18.57 19.36
N LYS A 570 45.96 18.91 18.12
CA LYS A 570 44.68 18.45 17.53
C LYS A 570 44.65 16.96 17.35
N LEU A 571 45.71 16.34 16.83
CA LEU A 571 45.80 14.89 16.63
C LEU A 571 45.83 14.13 17.97
N SER A 572 46.47 14.71 18.99
CA SER A 572 46.45 14.11 20.34
C SER A 572 45.05 14.10 20.93
N LYS A 573 44.28 15.21 20.80
CA LYS A 573 42.88 15.27 21.22
C LYS A 573 41.99 14.35 20.37
N GLU A 574 42.23 14.29 19.04
CA GLU A 574 41.52 13.33 18.16
C GLU A 574 41.77 11.91 18.60
N LYS A 575 43.00 11.51 18.95
CA LYS A 575 43.34 10.19 19.47
C LYS A 575 42.55 9.87 20.74
N GLU A 576 42.53 10.76 21.72
CA GLU A 576 41.79 10.60 22.97
C GLU A 576 40.27 10.40 22.72
N THR A 577 39.67 11.17 21.81
CA THR A 577 38.27 11.04 21.44
C THR A 577 37.98 9.71 20.72
N LEU A 578 38.89 9.25 19.86
CA LEU A 578 38.79 7.98 19.15
C LEU A 578 38.92 6.77 20.09
N GLU A 579 39.86 6.84 21.05
CA GLU A 579 40.05 5.80 22.08
C GLU A 579 38.83 5.71 23.00
N GLY A 580 38.27 6.86 23.43
CA GLY A 580 37.04 6.90 24.20
C GLY A 580 35.84 6.30 23.43
N SER A 581 35.72 6.65 22.14
CA SER A 581 34.70 6.08 21.27
C SER A 581 34.87 4.57 21.06
N LYS A 582 36.12 4.11 20.93
CA LYS A 582 36.44 2.69 20.76
C LYS A 582 35.98 1.85 21.97
N ILE A 583 36.28 2.33 23.19
CA ILE A 583 35.87 1.66 24.43
C ILE A 583 34.34 1.51 24.51
N ILE A 584 33.60 2.56 24.14
CA ILE A 584 32.13 2.50 24.13
C ILE A 584 31.61 1.51 23.09
N LEU A 585 32.19 1.48 21.89
CA LEU A 585 31.79 0.58 20.81
C LEU A 585 32.16 -0.88 21.12
N ASP A 586 33.31 -1.12 21.77
CA ASP A 586 33.73 -2.46 22.23
C ASP A 586 32.75 -2.97 23.30
N ASP A 587 32.36 -2.14 24.30
CA ASP A 587 31.37 -2.51 25.33
C ASP A 587 29.99 -2.86 24.70
N LEU A 588 29.58 -2.11 23.67
CA LEU A 588 28.35 -2.41 22.94
C LEU A 588 28.40 -3.76 22.18
N LEU A 589 29.55 -4.19 21.69
CA LEU A 589 29.72 -5.48 21.00
C LEU A 589 29.82 -6.65 21.97
N GLU A 590 30.45 -6.42 23.15
CA GLU A 590 30.66 -7.46 24.15
C GLU A 590 29.40 -7.76 24.97
N LYS A 591 28.60 -6.73 25.28
CA LYS A 591 27.46 -6.85 26.20
C LYS A 591 26.11 -6.67 25.45
N ASP A 592 25.34 -7.73 25.35
CA ASP A 592 23.98 -7.68 24.81
C ASP A 592 23.06 -6.71 25.57
N SER A 593 23.30 -6.49 26.87
CA SER A 593 22.55 -5.53 27.68
C SER A 593 22.76 -4.09 27.22
N SER A 594 23.98 -3.74 26.81
CA SER A 594 24.31 -2.40 26.29
C SER A 594 23.58 -2.14 24.97
N VAL A 595 23.55 -3.14 24.07
CA VAL A 595 22.77 -3.06 22.80
C VAL A 595 21.28 -2.85 23.08
N ARG A 596 20.72 -3.61 24.04
CA ARG A 596 19.29 -3.45 24.41
C ARG A 596 19.00 -2.09 25.04
N ALA A 597 19.94 -1.51 25.77
CA ALA A 597 19.80 -0.16 26.30
C ALA A 597 19.72 0.87 25.15
N VAL A 598 20.61 0.80 24.16
CA VAL A 598 20.57 1.65 22.95
C VAL A 598 19.28 1.48 22.19
N MET A 599 18.77 0.23 22.02
CA MET A 599 17.47 -0.03 21.39
C MET A 599 16.34 0.71 22.11
N LYS A 600 16.31 0.66 23.44
CA LYS A 600 15.27 1.35 24.24
C LYS A 600 15.35 2.86 24.06
N GLU A 601 16.55 3.44 24.07
CA GLU A 601 16.74 4.86 23.83
C GLU A 601 16.27 5.28 22.43
N GLU A 602 16.56 4.47 21.41
CA GLU A 602 16.04 4.69 20.06
C GLU A 602 14.51 4.65 20.03
N PHE A 603 13.87 3.67 20.67
CA PHE A 603 12.42 3.56 20.69
C PHE A 603 11.76 4.72 21.46
N VAL A 604 12.32 5.15 22.56
CA VAL A 604 11.87 6.35 23.29
C VAL A 604 12.01 7.59 22.40
N GLY A 605 13.16 7.77 21.78
CA GLY A 605 13.41 8.89 20.88
C GLY A 605 12.45 8.92 19.66
N MET A 606 12.14 7.75 19.07
CA MET A 606 11.16 7.67 17.98
C MET A 606 9.74 7.97 18.46
N LYS A 607 9.35 7.46 19.64
CA LYS A 607 8.06 7.76 20.25
C LYS A 607 7.90 9.26 20.53
N ASP A 608 8.90 9.91 21.12
CA ASP A 608 8.83 11.32 21.48
C ASP A 608 8.81 12.25 20.26
N LYS A 609 9.51 11.88 19.18
CA LYS A 609 9.56 12.68 17.94
C LYS A 609 8.31 12.52 17.06
N PHE A 610 7.75 11.33 16.96
CA PHE A 610 6.75 10.96 15.95
C PHE A 610 5.46 10.40 16.53
N GLY A 611 5.36 10.27 17.86
CA GLY A 611 4.19 9.71 18.52
C GLY A 611 2.94 10.54 18.26
N THR A 612 1.84 9.86 17.94
CA THR A 612 0.52 10.44 17.74
C THR A 612 -0.47 9.82 18.72
N SER A 613 -1.52 10.57 19.07
CA SER A 613 -2.64 10.03 19.84
C SER A 613 -3.43 9.02 19.01
N ARG A 614 -4.04 8.04 19.66
CA ARG A 614 -4.94 7.07 19.03
C ARG A 614 -6.12 7.79 18.39
N LYS A 615 -6.43 7.42 17.16
CA LYS A 615 -7.59 7.93 16.40
C LYS A 615 -8.81 7.03 16.59
N THR A 616 -8.64 5.70 16.48
CA THR A 616 -9.74 4.72 16.56
C THR A 616 -10.15 4.47 18.00
N LYS A 617 -11.44 4.56 18.31
CA LYS A 617 -12.01 4.25 19.60
C LYS A 617 -12.25 2.76 19.73
N ILE A 618 -12.10 2.19 20.94
CA ILE A 618 -12.41 0.79 21.22
C ILE A 618 -13.61 0.78 22.18
N GLU A 619 -14.72 0.21 21.73
CA GLU A 619 -15.94 0.03 22.49
C GLU A 619 -15.93 -1.41 23.03
N LEU A 620 -15.98 -1.53 24.38
CA LEU A 620 -15.79 -2.82 25.07
C LEU A 620 -16.99 -3.77 24.97
N GLU A 621 -18.18 -3.25 24.66
CA GLU A 621 -19.40 -4.06 24.58
C GLU A 621 -20.13 -3.79 23.26
N GLU A 622 -20.49 -4.87 22.58
CA GLU A 622 -21.44 -4.85 21.48
C GLU A 622 -22.86 -4.85 22.07
N GLN A 623 -23.45 -3.69 22.29
CA GLN A 623 -24.88 -3.61 22.55
C GLN A 623 -25.61 -3.95 21.24
N GLU A 624 -25.99 -5.22 21.07
CA GLU A 624 -27.04 -5.58 20.12
C GLU A 624 -28.36 -4.97 20.60
N LEU A 625 -28.59 -3.72 20.16
CA LEU A 625 -29.89 -3.11 20.32
C LEU A 625 -30.88 -3.91 19.46
N GLN A 626 -31.72 -4.71 20.10
CA GLN A 626 -32.79 -5.40 19.40
C GLN A 626 -33.69 -4.34 18.75
N ASP A 627 -34.06 -4.52 17.49
CA ASP A 627 -34.91 -3.56 16.76
C ASP A 627 -36.26 -3.28 17.50
N LEU A 628 -36.70 -4.19 18.34
CA LEU A 628 -37.90 -4.06 19.17
C LEU A 628 -37.74 -2.99 20.25
N ASP A 629 -36.56 -2.86 20.88
CA ASP A 629 -36.33 -1.90 21.97
C ASP A 629 -36.23 -0.45 21.44
N LEU A 630 -35.94 -0.29 20.15
CA LEU A 630 -35.83 1.00 19.46
C LEU A 630 -37.17 1.55 18.94
N VAL A 631 -38.14 0.66 18.77
CA VAL A 631 -39.47 1.06 18.29
C VAL A 631 -40.25 1.73 19.46
N ARG A 632 -40.83 2.89 19.21
CA ARG A 632 -41.71 3.55 20.21
C ARG A 632 -42.81 2.59 20.60
N ASN A 633 -42.94 2.33 21.90
CA ASN A 633 -44.06 1.57 22.46
C ASN A 633 -45.36 2.37 22.34
N SER A 634 -45.98 2.30 21.15
CA SER A 634 -47.24 2.97 20.86
C SER A 634 -48.40 1.99 20.88
N ARG A 635 -49.64 2.50 21.18
CA ARG A 635 -50.81 1.63 21.12
C ARG A 635 -51.23 1.33 19.69
N SER A 636 -51.37 0.07 19.41
CA SER A 636 -51.81 -0.48 18.13
C SER A 636 -53.10 -1.33 18.32
N VAL A 637 -53.89 -1.43 17.28
CA VAL A 637 -55.04 -2.33 17.21
C VAL A 637 -54.75 -3.43 16.22
N ILE A 638 -54.89 -4.67 16.65
CA ILE A 638 -54.76 -5.87 15.83
C ILE A 638 -56.18 -6.36 15.50
N VAL A 639 -56.45 -6.48 14.20
CA VAL A 639 -57.72 -6.99 13.67
C VAL A 639 -57.47 -8.32 12.98
N ILE A 640 -58.18 -9.35 13.41
CA ILE A 640 -58.16 -10.70 12.85
C ILE A 640 -59.43 -10.95 12.05
N LYS A 641 -59.30 -11.27 10.77
CA LYS A 641 -60.43 -11.60 9.87
C LYS A 641 -60.06 -12.71 8.91
N GLY A 642 -60.79 -13.84 8.92
CA GLY A 642 -60.62 -14.89 7.95
C GLY A 642 -59.21 -15.46 7.79
N GLY A 643 -58.50 -15.66 8.91
CA GLY A 643 -57.09 -16.12 8.90
C GLY A 643 -56.05 -15.03 8.61
N TYR A 644 -56.44 -13.81 8.33
CA TYR A 644 -55.53 -12.65 8.13
C TYR A 644 -55.44 -11.78 9.39
N ILE A 645 -54.22 -11.34 9.70
CA ILE A 645 -53.93 -10.45 10.81
C ILE A 645 -53.50 -9.12 10.24
N LYS A 646 -54.08 -8.01 10.71
CA LYS A 646 -53.72 -6.67 10.34
C LYS A 646 -53.47 -5.83 11.58
N ARG A 647 -52.30 -5.20 11.65
CA ARG A 647 -51.94 -4.22 12.69
C ARG A 647 -52.21 -2.79 12.17
N MET A 648 -52.79 -1.96 13.00
CA MET A 648 -53.05 -0.56 12.70
C MET A 648 -52.77 0.31 13.92
N PRO A 649 -52.15 1.50 13.77
CA PRO A 649 -51.99 2.43 14.89
C PRO A 649 -53.36 2.85 15.47
N LEU A 650 -53.44 2.97 16.80
CA LEU A 650 -54.69 3.38 17.51
C LEU A 650 -55.24 4.71 17.00
N LYS A 651 -54.35 5.64 16.60
CA LYS A 651 -54.74 6.93 15.99
C LYS A 651 -55.62 6.80 14.74
N THR A 652 -55.63 5.65 14.09
CA THR A 652 -56.52 5.38 12.94
C THR A 652 -57.98 5.21 13.37
N PHE A 653 -58.21 4.87 14.64
CA PHE A 653 -59.54 4.64 15.27
C PHE A 653 -60.04 5.83 16.09
N GLU A 654 -59.37 7.00 16.06
CA GLU A 654 -59.82 8.20 16.74
C GLU A 654 -61.20 8.65 16.22
N ASN A 655 -62.03 9.19 17.13
CA ASN A 655 -63.40 9.59 16.83
C ASN A 655 -63.51 10.48 15.58
N GLN A 656 -64.32 10.05 14.64
CA GLN A 656 -64.62 10.82 13.43
C GLN A 656 -65.74 11.80 13.70
N LYS A 657 -65.56 13.06 13.24
CA LYS A 657 -66.59 14.06 13.32
C LYS A 657 -67.78 13.67 12.40
N ARG A 658 -69.01 14.04 12.79
CA ARG A 658 -70.25 13.83 11.98
C ARG A 658 -70.02 14.36 10.56
N GLY A 659 -70.29 13.52 9.53
CA GLY A 659 -70.17 13.90 8.11
C GLY A 659 -68.87 13.49 7.40
N THR A 660 -67.92 12.79 8.06
CA THR A 660 -66.72 12.23 7.40
C THR A 660 -66.96 10.82 6.90
N ARG A 661 -66.38 10.48 5.70
CA ARG A 661 -66.40 9.10 5.21
C ARG A 661 -65.57 8.21 6.16
N GLY A 662 -66.18 7.10 6.63
CA GLY A 662 -65.49 6.13 7.50
C GLY A 662 -64.24 5.54 6.84
N LYS A 663 -63.21 5.25 7.65
CA LYS A 663 -62.03 4.57 7.19
C LYS A 663 -62.30 3.06 7.13
N LYS A 664 -61.98 2.40 5.98
CA LYS A 664 -62.07 0.95 5.86
C LYS A 664 -60.92 0.27 6.63
N GLY A 665 -61.26 -0.41 7.70
CA GLY A 665 -60.30 -1.21 8.47
C GLY A 665 -59.81 -2.47 7.74
N THR A 666 -60.65 -3.07 6.89
CA THR A 666 -60.37 -4.26 6.07
C THR A 666 -61.01 -4.13 4.70
N SER A 667 -60.48 -4.81 3.67
CA SER A 667 -61.13 -4.92 2.36
C SER A 667 -62.33 -5.85 2.45
N ASN A 668 -63.46 -5.45 1.90
CA ASN A 668 -64.64 -6.35 1.71
C ASN A 668 -64.32 -7.23 0.49
N SER A 669 -63.96 -8.49 0.71
CA SER A 669 -64.14 -9.55 -0.30
C SER A 669 -65.54 -10.19 -0.08
N SER A 670 -66.17 -10.60 -1.15
CA SER A 670 -67.56 -11.06 -1.23
C SER A 670 -67.86 -12.38 -0.52
N THR A 671 -66.95 -12.94 0.24
CA THR A 671 -67.15 -14.09 1.12
C THR A 671 -67.18 -13.61 2.57
N ASP A 672 -68.34 -13.64 3.13
CA ASP A 672 -68.73 -12.97 4.36
C ASP A 672 -68.24 -13.64 5.63
N ASN A 673 -66.99 -13.40 5.98
CA ASN A 673 -66.50 -13.65 7.35
C ASN A 673 -66.20 -12.30 8.01
N GLY A 674 -67.01 -11.91 8.98
CA GLY A 674 -66.83 -10.70 9.80
C GLY A 674 -65.46 -10.68 10.50
N VAL A 675 -65.12 -9.55 11.14
CA VAL A 675 -63.95 -9.46 11.99
C VAL A 675 -64.11 -10.45 13.16
N ALA A 676 -63.22 -11.41 13.28
CA ALA A 676 -63.27 -12.44 14.32
C ALA A 676 -62.84 -11.87 15.67
N HIS A 677 -61.71 -11.16 15.69
CA HIS A 677 -61.19 -10.56 16.91
C HIS A 677 -60.57 -9.18 16.61
N CYS A 678 -60.70 -8.30 17.59
CA CYS A 678 -60.06 -6.97 17.59
C CYS A 678 -59.47 -6.69 18.99
N VAL A 679 -58.15 -6.61 19.05
CA VAL A 679 -57.41 -6.48 20.32
C VAL A 679 -56.55 -5.21 20.25
N SER A 680 -56.64 -4.38 21.32
CA SER A 680 -55.70 -3.27 21.47
C SER A 680 -54.53 -3.69 22.33
N CYS A 681 -53.32 -3.49 21.84
CA CYS A 681 -52.07 -3.82 22.53
C CYS A 681 -51.06 -2.73 22.30
N ASN A 682 -49.96 -2.74 23.04
CA ASN A 682 -48.80 -1.93 22.75
C ASN A 682 -47.95 -2.61 21.71
N ASP A 683 -47.07 -1.86 21.06
CA ASP A 683 -46.24 -2.36 19.97
C ASP A 683 -45.22 -3.43 20.43
N HIS A 684 -44.89 -3.44 21.75
CA HIS A 684 -43.97 -4.41 22.37
C HIS A 684 -44.69 -5.61 23.01
N ASP A 685 -46.03 -5.63 23.01
CA ASP A 685 -46.79 -6.70 23.65
C ASP A 685 -46.70 -8.00 22.80
N THR A 686 -46.48 -9.11 23.45
CA THR A 686 -46.53 -10.45 22.81
C THR A 686 -47.98 -10.94 22.76
N LEU A 687 -48.45 -11.31 21.59
CA LEU A 687 -49.79 -11.85 21.38
C LEU A 687 -49.74 -13.38 21.28
N LEU A 688 -50.42 -14.03 22.26
CA LEU A 688 -50.65 -15.46 22.18
C LEU A 688 -51.93 -15.71 21.38
N MET A 689 -51.80 -16.47 20.28
CA MET A 689 -52.92 -16.92 19.47
C MET A 689 -53.10 -18.42 19.68
N THR A 690 -54.29 -18.80 20.11
CA THR A 690 -54.71 -20.21 20.24
C THR A 690 -55.69 -20.53 19.14
N THR A 691 -55.52 -21.71 18.50
CA THR A 691 -56.46 -22.24 17.48
C THR A 691 -57.58 -23.01 18.12
#